data_72736b77f3c7da3ad580ec7f4579b59d
#
_entry.id   72736b77f3c7da3ad580ec7f4579b59d
#
_cell.length_a   1.000
_cell.length_b   1.000
_cell.length_c   1.000
_cell.angle_alpha   90.00
_cell.angle_beta   90.00
_cell.angle_gamma   90.00
#
_symmetry.space_group_name_H-M   'P 1'
#
loop_
_entity.id
_entity.type
_entity.pdbx_description
1 polymer ?
#
loop_
_entity_poly.entity_id
_entity_poly.type
_entity_poly.pdbx_seq_one_letter_code
_entity_poly.pdbx_strand_id
1 'polypeptide(L)'
;MKKAIVCGTRFGQFYMEALINMPDVDVVGILASGSYRSRRCANHYNLKLYQTVETLPDDIDFACVIVKSEIMGGAGVKIAQKLMEKGIDVIFEQPININEVVQCFQISQKYNKKFALGNLYTKLPAVENFITNAQILIEETDPLFINVDFATQVSYPLMEILDRIIPLDSATTVKGKIINANPFQVVIVEENGLEIVYRGHNEVDYKEADGYLHLFFQICIGFPGGRLILIDPHGPVIWQPRVRFPKEDLIPFSLKSNAPESMKESNVYYLYDVNDSQQKIFTEIWPDTIREDIEEFFNLICCEDKKSEAKRIQKQLLRCRKWRDLMYHFGYPMIIEKNKYSYISNRILQRECTDKEFDVQVGLRVLNKACCFTMLFYLQNNIEKISPLKAYQVKKLIDDLDIQSKFENIIFRWIKFLHEEPYILSNEKECYFDTGKIDWESVLRVWEEARAKWSEKLGTKAIFQYFFENAKQLGRIMNGEVNPTWLLFPEGRFDIATELYSETAIAKELNHVIAQNINAIAQGKEVTVLELGAGTGATTQEIYKKFGCLNANYIFSDLSEFFLSNARDKFGKQSRMRFEKIDIDNVLIDVKKISVTYIDIIVAVGVINNAKNILKTMKDINKLLQEDGYVFLVEAVGESAPMLISQAFMMQETNDERKEGNLTFLLIEQWYDIFAKSGFKVIDRFPDGNSCLTMFNQRLFVLQKEKEYV
;
A
#
# COMPACT_ATOMS: atom_id res chain seq x y z
N MET A 1 -24.19 -36.10 4.94
CA MET A 1 -23.27 -34.96 5.00
C MET A 1 -21.89 -35.50 5.33
N LYS A 2 -20.88 -35.10 4.55
CA LYS A 2 -19.46 -35.42 4.80
C LYS A 2 -18.90 -34.50 5.87
N LYS A 3 -18.22 -35.03 6.86
CA LYS A 3 -17.59 -34.24 7.92
C LYS A 3 -16.19 -33.77 7.52
N ALA A 4 -15.99 -32.47 7.54
CA ALA A 4 -14.76 -31.84 7.12
C ALA A 4 -14.00 -31.16 8.28
N ILE A 5 -12.67 -31.12 8.17
CA ILE A 5 -11.79 -30.29 8.99
C ILE A 5 -10.92 -29.40 8.11
N VAL A 6 -10.75 -28.12 8.48
CA VAL A 6 -9.87 -27.19 7.77
C VAL A 6 -8.61 -26.98 8.60
N CYS A 7 -7.44 -27.26 8.00
CA CYS A 7 -6.14 -27.10 8.64
C CYS A 7 -5.48 -25.82 8.16
N GLY A 8 -5.33 -24.81 9.02
CA GLY A 8 -4.80 -23.49 8.69
C GLY A 8 -5.89 -22.41 8.59
N THR A 9 -5.52 -21.14 8.88
CA THR A 9 -6.49 -20.05 9.01
C THR A 9 -6.08 -18.77 8.27
N ARG A 10 -5.06 -18.78 7.40
CA ARG A 10 -4.72 -17.66 6.52
C ARG A 10 -5.47 -17.82 5.20
N PHE A 11 -4.97 -18.63 4.31
CA PHE A 11 -5.65 -18.98 3.06
C PHE A 11 -6.83 -19.92 3.29
N GLY A 12 -6.82 -20.71 4.38
CA GLY A 12 -7.92 -21.60 4.77
C GLY A 12 -9.27 -20.93 4.99
N GLN A 13 -9.33 -19.60 5.12
CA GLN A 13 -10.60 -18.87 5.18
C GLN A 13 -11.39 -19.00 3.87
N PHE A 14 -10.73 -19.03 2.71
CA PHE A 14 -11.40 -19.25 1.41
C PHE A 14 -11.99 -20.66 1.32
N TYR A 15 -11.30 -21.67 1.88
CA TYR A 15 -11.84 -23.03 2.00
C TYR A 15 -13.00 -23.08 2.97
N MET A 16 -12.98 -22.32 4.05
CA MET A 16 -14.12 -22.20 4.97
C MET A 16 -15.36 -21.65 4.27
N GLU A 17 -15.21 -20.54 3.54
CA GLU A 17 -16.30 -19.93 2.76
C GLU A 17 -16.85 -20.90 1.71
N ALA A 18 -15.98 -21.67 1.04
CA ALA A 18 -16.40 -22.69 0.08
C ALA A 18 -17.22 -23.80 0.77
N LEU A 19 -16.68 -24.38 1.84
CA LEU A 19 -17.27 -25.55 2.51
C LEU A 19 -18.59 -25.25 3.23
N ILE A 20 -18.71 -24.09 3.89
CA ILE A 20 -19.94 -23.68 4.59
C ILE A 20 -21.12 -23.55 3.61
N ASN A 21 -20.85 -23.20 2.37
CA ASN A 21 -21.85 -23.08 1.32
C ASN A 21 -22.15 -24.40 0.56
N MET A 22 -21.51 -25.50 0.97
CA MET A 22 -21.78 -26.85 0.38
C MET A 22 -22.84 -27.59 1.22
N PRO A 23 -24.02 -27.91 0.65
CA PRO A 23 -25.13 -28.49 1.42
C PRO A 23 -24.83 -29.90 1.95
N ASP A 24 -23.90 -30.62 1.33
CA ASP A 24 -23.53 -31.99 1.67
C ASP A 24 -22.31 -32.10 2.61
N VAL A 25 -21.81 -30.96 3.11
CA VAL A 25 -20.62 -30.86 3.96
C VAL A 25 -20.99 -30.29 5.34
N ASP A 26 -20.45 -30.90 6.38
CA ASP A 26 -20.48 -30.40 7.75
C ASP A 26 -19.05 -30.08 8.20
N VAL A 27 -18.73 -28.80 8.41
CA VAL A 27 -17.42 -28.40 8.90
C VAL A 27 -17.38 -28.50 10.41
N VAL A 28 -16.73 -29.52 10.92
CA VAL A 28 -16.72 -29.86 12.37
C VAL A 28 -15.69 -29.06 13.17
N GLY A 29 -14.78 -28.35 12.51
CA GLY A 29 -13.82 -27.50 13.18
C GLY A 29 -12.61 -27.07 12.37
N ILE A 30 -11.70 -26.41 13.04
CA ILE A 30 -10.45 -25.89 12.50
C ILE A 30 -9.28 -26.54 13.25
N LEU A 31 -8.27 -27.02 12.53
CA LEU A 31 -7.00 -27.47 13.08
C LEU A 31 -5.94 -26.40 12.87
N ALA A 32 -5.46 -25.76 13.95
CA ALA A 32 -4.44 -24.72 13.88
C ALA A 32 -3.69 -24.55 15.20
N SER A 33 -2.60 -23.79 15.20
CA SER A 33 -1.68 -23.62 16.33
C SER A 33 -2.23 -22.90 17.57
N GLY A 34 -3.49 -22.42 17.54
CA GLY A 34 -4.07 -21.66 18.66
C GLY A 34 -3.64 -20.18 18.69
N SER A 35 -3.11 -19.65 17.61
CA SER A 35 -2.77 -18.22 17.48
C SER A 35 -4.01 -17.32 17.59
N TYR A 36 -3.81 -16.03 17.86
CA TYR A 36 -4.91 -15.05 17.88
C TYR A 36 -5.79 -15.13 16.63
N ARG A 37 -5.17 -15.20 15.44
CA ARG A 37 -5.89 -15.35 14.16
C ARG A 37 -6.74 -16.61 14.13
N SER A 38 -6.21 -17.76 14.56
CA SER A 38 -6.95 -19.02 14.52
C SER A 38 -8.13 -19.05 15.50
N ARG A 39 -7.99 -18.44 16.68
CA ARG A 39 -9.11 -18.28 17.64
C ARG A 39 -10.18 -17.36 17.09
N ARG A 40 -9.79 -16.21 16.49
CA ARG A 40 -10.73 -15.28 15.88
C ARG A 40 -11.48 -15.92 14.72
N CYS A 41 -10.80 -16.70 13.89
CA CYS A 41 -11.39 -17.44 12.78
C CYS A 41 -12.41 -18.48 13.30
N ALA A 42 -12.02 -19.29 14.29
CA ALA A 42 -12.91 -20.28 14.90
C ALA A 42 -14.17 -19.64 15.53
N ASN A 43 -14.00 -18.52 16.23
CA ASN A 43 -15.11 -17.76 16.82
C ASN A 43 -16.04 -17.17 15.75
N HIS A 44 -15.49 -16.65 14.65
CA HIS A 44 -16.28 -16.06 13.56
C HIS A 44 -17.22 -17.08 12.92
N TYR A 45 -16.72 -18.30 12.66
CA TYR A 45 -17.50 -19.38 12.07
C TYR A 45 -18.23 -20.23 13.11
N ASN A 46 -18.13 -19.91 14.39
CA ASN A 46 -18.68 -20.70 15.50
C ASN A 46 -18.23 -22.16 15.47
N LEU A 47 -16.94 -22.39 15.20
CA LEU A 47 -16.35 -23.74 15.05
C LEU A 47 -15.36 -24.03 16.17
N LYS A 48 -15.24 -25.34 16.49
CA LYS A 48 -14.26 -25.83 17.45
C LYS A 48 -12.83 -25.71 16.90
N LEU A 49 -11.91 -25.19 17.72
CA LEU A 49 -10.50 -25.12 17.40
C LEU A 49 -9.75 -26.29 18.00
N TYR A 50 -9.14 -27.10 17.18
CA TYR A 50 -8.24 -28.19 17.54
C TYR A 50 -6.81 -27.77 17.33
N GLN A 51 -5.89 -28.22 18.19
CA GLN A 51 -4.46 -27.86 18.06
C GLN A 51 -3.59 -29.02 17.58
N THR A 52 -4.06 -30.25 17.70
CA THR A 52 -3.35 -31.46 17.26
C THR A 52 -4.28 -32.43 16.56
N VAL A 53 -3.75 -33.28 15.69
CA VAL A 53 -4.52 -34.29 14.95
C VAL A 53 -5.14 -35.34 15.92
N GLU A 54 -4.45 -35.64 17.01
CA GLU A 54 -4.85 -36.60 17.98
C GLU A 54 -6.14 -36.20 18.73
N THR A 55 -6.44 -34.90 18.81
CA THR A 55 -7.63 -34.36 19.48
C THR A 55 -8.86 -34.26 18.57
N LEU A 56 -8.72 -34.60 17.29
CA LEU A 56 -9.81 -34.58 16.33
C LEU A 56 -10.80 -35.72 16.58
N PRO A 57 -12.11 -35.53 16.31
CA PRO A 57 -13.08 -36.62 16.29
C PRO A 57 -12.66 -37.73 15.34
N ASP A 58 -13.16 -38.98 15.62
CA ASP A 58 -12.83 -40.14 14.78
C ASP A 58 -13.71 -40.25 13.53
N ASP A 59 -14.76 -39.47 13.43
CA ASP A 59 -15.79 -39.53 12.40
C ASP A 59 -15.62 -38.42 11.32
N ILE A 60 -14.39 -37.94 11.11
CA ILE A 60 -14.06 -37.00 10.02
C ILE A 60 -13.84 -37.77 8.73
N ASP A 61 -14.52 -37.36 7.65
CA ASP A 61 -14.41 -37.98 6.35
C ASP A 61 -13.18 -37.47 5.57
N PHE A 62 -12.99 -36.12 5.56
CA PHE A 62 -11.87 -35.50 4.85
C PHE A 62 -11.34 -34.25 5.52
N ALA A 63 -10.12 -33.87 5.14
CA ALA A 63 -9.45 -32.68 5.61
C ALA A 63 -8.92 -31.84 4.44
N CYS A 64 -9.12 -30.52 4.53
CA CYS A 64 -8.45 -29.55 3.67
C CYS A 64 -7.21 -29.04 4.42
N VAL A 65 -6.01 -29.35 3.91
CA VAL A 65 -4.74 -28.97 4.53
C VAL A 65 -4.18 -27.75 3.82
N ILE A 66 -4.37 -26.57 4.44
CA ILE A 66 -3.95 -25.27 3.92
C ILE A 66 -2.85 -24.69 4.85
N VAL A 67 -1.88 -25.52 5.15
CA VAL A 67 -0.71 -25.17 5.94
C VAL A 67 0.50 -25.16 5.03
N LYS A 68 1.20 -24.04 5.00
CA LYS A 68 2.31 -23.77 4.07
C LYS A 68 3.32 -24.91 4.05
N SER A 69 3.57 -25.46 2.87
CA SER A 69 4.68 -26.34 2.57
C SER A 69 5.38 -25.76 1.34
N GLU A 70 6.58 -25.23 1.52
CA GLU A 70 7.34 -24.56 0.46
C GLU A 70 8.23 -25.55 -0.28
N ILE A 71 9.03 -25.05 -1.24
CA ILE A 71 10.03 -25.84 -1.98
C ILE A 71 10.97 -26.61 -1.02
N MET A 72 11.21 -26.06 0.16
CA MET A 72 12.06 -26.67 1.21
C MET A 72 11.31 -27.59 2.18
N GLY A 73 9.98 -27.79 1.97
CA GLY A 73 9.12 -28.55 2.87
C GLY A 73 8.51 -27.73 4.00
N GLY A 74 7.55 -28.32 4.74
CA GLY A 74 6.87 -27.63 5.82
C GLY A 74 6.03 -28.51 6.76
N ALA A 75 5.39 -27.86 7.74
CA ALA A 75 4.60 -28.56 8.74
C ALA A 75 3.33 -29.22 8.16
N GLY A 76 2.82 -28.70 7.03
CA GLY A 76 1.58 -29.18 6.41
C GLY A 76 1.61 -30.66 6.04
N VAL A 77 2.74 -31.14 5.53
CA VAL A 77 2.90 -32.56 5.11
C VAL A 77 2.80 -33.51 6.30
N LYS A 78 3.42 -33.17 7.43
CA LYS A 78 3.31 -34.00 8.65
C LYS A 78 1.86 -34.07 9.16
N ILE A 79 1.10 -32.97 9.02
CA ILE A 79 -0.31 -32.95 9.36
C ILE A 79 -1.09 -33.84 8.40
N ALA A 80 -0.88 -33.73 7.08
CA ALA A 80 -1.55 -34.55 6.07
C ALA A 80 -1.28 -36.05 6.28
N GLN A 81 -0.04 -36.43 6.56
CA GLN A 81 0.34 -37.82 6.84
C GLN A 81 -0.41 -38.36 8.08
N LYS A 82 -0.40 -37.64 9.21
CA LYS A 82 -1.12 -38.04 10.43
C LYS A 82 -2.64 -38.14 10.21
N LEU A 83 -3.22 -37.24 9.40
CA LEU A 83 -4.64 -37.31 9.05
C LEU A 83 -4.96 -38.58 8.28
N MET A 84 -4.16 -38.94 7.27
CA MET A 84 -4.34 -40.17 6.51
C MET A 84 -4.10 -41.42 7.37
N GLU A 85 -3.15 -41.40 8.29
CA GLU A 85 -2.93 -42.45 9.31
C GLU A 85 -4.14 -42.63 10.21
N LYS A 86 -4.86 -41.54 10.54
CA LYS A 86 -6.12 -41.55 11.31
C LYS A 86 -7.33 -41.98 10.48
N GLY A 87 -7.15 -42.22 9.18
CA GLY A 87 -8.23 -42.67 8.30
C GLY A 87 -9.02 -41.57 7.61
N ILE A 88 -8.45 -40.38 7.46
CA ILE A 88 -9.06 -39.18 6.87
C ILE A 88 -8.49 -38.95 5.47
N ASP A 89 -9.36 -38.74 4.47
CA ASP A 89 -8.93 -38.37 3.12
C ASP A 89 -8.43 -36.91 3.11
N VAL A 90 -7.44 -36.57 2.26
CA VAL A 90 -6.77 -35.26 2.32
C VAL A 90 -6.73 -34.60 0.96
N ILE A 91 -7.25 -33.38 0.88
CA ILE A 91 -6.93 -32.40 -0.15
C ILE A 91 -5.94 -31.39 0.42
N PHE A 92 -4.81 -31.19 -0.24
CA PHE A 92 -3.72 -30.36 0.21
C PHE A 92 -3.53 -29.15 -0.74
N GLU A 93 -3.49 -27.94 -0.19
CA GLU A 93 -3.25 -26.74 -0.99
C GLU A 93 -1.80 -26.66 -1.47
N GLN A 94 -1.62 -26.39 -2.74
CA GLN A 94 -0.31 -26.22 -3.38
C GLN A 94 0.39 -24.91 -2.89
N PRO A 95 1.72 -24.77 -3.07
CA PRO A 95 2.70 -25.72 -3.59
C PRO A 95 3.24 -26.68 -2.52
N ILE A 96 3.74 -27.80 -2.94
CA ILE A 96 4.33 -28.81 -2.08
C ILE A 96 5.58 -29.42 -2.72
N ASN A 97 6.61 -29.69 -1.93
CA ASN A 97 7.85 -30.31 -2.40
C ASN A 97 7.58 -31.72 -2.97
N ILE A 98 8.22 -32.07 -4.11
CA ILE A 98 7.98 -33.36 -4.77
C ILE A 98 8.24 -34.57 -3.89
N ASN A 99 9.29 -34.55 -3.05
CA ASN A 99 9.60 -35.66 -2.16
C ASN A 99 8.50 -35.85 -1.11
N GLU A 100 7.91 -34.76 -0.66
CA GLU A 100 6.78 -34.74 0.30
C GLU A 100 5.48 -35.22 -0.38
N VAL A 101 5.25 -34.86 -1.66
CA VAL A 101 4.14 -35.39 -2.46
C VAL A 101 4.26 -36.91 -2.58
N VAL A 102 5.46 -37.43 -2.91
CA VAL A 102 5.71 -38.88 -2.99
C VAL A 102 5.40 -39.55 -1.66
N GLN A 103 5.85 -38.97 -0.53
CA GLN A 103 5.56 -39.51 0.81
C GLN A 103 4.06 -39.52 1.09
N CYS A 104 3.34 -38.44 0.76
CA CYS A 104 1.88 -38.38 0.94
C CYS A 104 1.17 -39.47 0.11
N PHE A 105 1.57 -39.68 -1.15
CA PHE A 105 1.00 -40.78 -1.94
C PHE A 105 1.32 -42.16 -1.38
N GLN A 106 2.52 -42.39 -0.87
CA GLN A 106 2.89 -43.66 -0.21
C GLN A 106 2.04 -43.92 1.03
N ILE A 107 1.83 -42.90 1.85
CA ILE A 107 0.97 -42.97 3.05
C ILE A 107 -0.48 -43.19 2.65
N SER A 108 -1.00 -42.46 1.68
CA SER A 108 -2.36 -42.62 1.17
C SER A 108 -2.66 -44.05 0.70
N GLN A 109 -1.72 -44.64 -0.04
CA GLN A 109 -1.83 -46.05 -0.49
C GLN A 109 -1.76 -47.01 0.70
N LYS A 110 -0.85 -46.80 1.65
CA LYS A 110 -0.68 -47.66 2.84
C LYS A 110 -1.96 -47.74 3.69
N TYR A 111 -2.63 -46.59 3.87
CA TYR A 111 -3.82 -46.50 4.70
C TYR A 111 -5.14 -46.54 3.91
N ASN A 112 -5.04 -46.82 2.60
CA ASN A 112 -6.17 -46.84 1.67
C ASN A 112 -7.02 -45.55 1.72
N LYS A 113 -6.33 -44.42 1.69
CA LYS A 113 -6.91 -43.08 1.68
C LYS A 113 -6.61 -42.35 0.39
N LYS A 114 -7.40 -41.32 0.08
CA LYS A 114 -7.18 -40.47 -1.09
C LYS A 114 -6.37 -39.24 -0.70
N PHE A 115 -5.43 -38.89 -1.56
CA PHE A 115 -4.64 -37.68 -1.47
C PHE A 115 -4.69 -36.94 -2.81
N ALA A 116 -5.01 -35.65 -2.77
CA ALA A 116 -4.99 -34.78 -3.94
C ALA A 116 -4.33 -33.45 -3.60
N LEU A 117 -3.74 -32.77 -4.60
CA LEU A 117 -3.35 -31.38 -4.52
C LEU A 117 -4.47 -30.53 -5.09
N GLY A 118 -4.93 -29.56 -4.32
CA GLY A 118 -5.86 -28.55 -4.77
C GLY A 118 -5.15 -27.53 -5.66
N ASN A 119 -5.85 -26.99 -6.64
CA ASN A 119 -5.32 -26.00 -7.56
C ASN A 119 -6.40 -25.03 -8.02
N LEU A 120 -6.76 -24.09 -7.16
CA LEU A 120 -7.70 -23.01 -7.41
C LEU A 120 -7.51 -22.35 -8.79
N TYR A 121 -6.27 -22.00 -9.13
CA TYR A 121 -6.02 -21.15 -10.30
C TYR A 121 -6.36 -21.79 -11.64
N THR A 122 -6.26 -23.11 -11.75
CA THR A 122 -6.56 -23.80 -13.01
C THR A 122 -8.05 -23.85 -13.36
N LYS A 123 -8.90 -23.63 -12.35
CA LYS A 123 -10.37 -23.67 -12.49
C LYS A 123 -11.01 -22.28 -12.52
N LEU A 124 -10.20 -21.21 -12.44
CA LEU A 124 -10.73 -19.86 -12.57
C LEU A 124 -11.38 -19.69 -13.96
N PRO A 125 -12.55 -19.02 -14.05
CA PRO A 125 -13.29 -18.93 -15.31
C PRO A 125 -12.49 -18.38 -16.49
N ALA A 126 -11.63 -17.37 -16.26
CA ALA A 126 -10.76 -16.83 -17.30
C ALA A 126 -9.70 -17.85 -17.76
N VAL A 127 -9.12 -18.61 -16.82
CA VAL A 127 -8.12 -19.64 -17.12
C VAL A 127 -8.74 -20.80 -17.88
N GLU A 128 -9.93 -21.26 -17.49
CA GLU A 128 -10.68 -22.28 -18.22
C GLU A 128 -11.03 -21.82 -19.65
N ASN A 129 -11.49 -20.57 -19.81
CA ASN A 129 -11.73 -19.99 -21.12
C ASN A 129 -10.44 -19.96 -21.95
N PHE A 130 -9.32 -19.54 -21.36
CA PHE A 130 -8.02 -19.50 -22.05
C PHE A 130 -7.57 -20.91 -22.51
N ILE A 131 -7.66 -21.90 -21.61
CA ILE A 131 -7.29 -23.30 -21.95
C ILE A 131 -8.16 -23.84 -23.07
N THR A 132 -9.48 -23.65 -22.99
CA THR A 132 -10.43 -24.11 -24.00
C THR A 132 -10.12 -23.50 -25.37
N ASN A 133 -9.91 -22.19 -25.45
CA ASN A 133 -9.58 -21.52 -26.70
C ASN A 133 -8.19 -21.95 -27.23
N ALA A 134 -7.20 -22.15 -26.33
CA ALA A 134 -5.90 -22.68 -26.74
C ALA A 134 -5.99 -24.09 -27.34
N GLN A 135 -6.77 -24.98 -26.74
CA GLN A 135 -7.00 -26.33 -27.23
C GLN A 135 -7.66 -26.32 -28.62
N ILE A 136 -8.69 -25.48 -28.80
CA ILE A 136 -9.35 -25.33 -30.13
C ILE A 136 -8.35 -24.88 -31.19
N LEU A 137 -7.49 -23.88 -30.85
CA LEU A 137 -6.49 -23.37 -31.80
C LEU A 137 -5.41 -24.43 -32.13
N ILE A 138 -5.00 -25.25 -31.16
CA ILE A 138 -3.99 -26.30 -31.35
C ILE A 138 -4.52 -27.45 -32.18
N GLU A 139 -5.83 -27.74 -32.17
CA GLU A 139 -6.44 -28.70 -33.09
C GLU A 139 -6.33 -28.28 -34.58
N GLU A 140 -6.24 -26.96 -34.82
CA GLU A 140 -6.16 -26.42 -36.20
C GLU A 140 -4.73 -26.11 -36.65
N THR A 141 -3.84 -25.71 -35.70
CA THR A 141 -2.48 -25.26 -36.05
C THR A 141 -1.53 -25.35 -34.86
N ASP A 142 -0.26 -25.66 -35.11
CA ASP A 142 0.76 -25.73 -34.10
C ASP A 142 1.08 -24.33 -33.49
N PRO A 143 1.28 -24.22 -32.19
CA PRO A 143 1.77 -23.01 -31.58
C PRO A 143 3.22 -22.72 -32.01
N LEU A 144 3.55 -21.44 -32.19
CA LEU A 144 4.89 -21.00 -32.61
C LEU A 144 5.81 -20.68 -31.41
N PHE A 145 5.26 -20.18 -30.32
CA PHE A 145 5.97 -19.84 -29.09
C PHE A 145 4.99 -19.70 -27.95
N ILE A 146 5.50 -19.81 -26.72
CA ILE A 146 4.77 -19.48 -25.48
C ILE A 146 5.63 -18.54 -24.63
N ASN A 147 5.04 -17.44 -24.18
CA ASN A 147 5.63 -16.54 -23.19
C ASN A 147 4.79 -16.59 -21.92
N VAL A 148 5.44 -16.76 -20.78
CA VAL A 148 4.83 -16.82 -19.45
C VAL A 148 5.51 -15.84 -18.53
N ASP A 149 4.78 -14.82 -18.12
CA ASP A 149 5.22 -13.89 -17.07
C ASP A 149 4.52 -14.27 -15.77
N PHE A 150 5.23 -14.37 -14.64
CA PHE A 150 4.64 -14.84 -13.40
C PHE A 150 5.41 -14.38 -12.16
N ALA A 151 4.72 -14.34 -11.01
CA ALA A 151 5.39 -14.28 -9.72
C ALA A 151 5.74 -15.69 -9.23
N THR A 152 6.93 -15.87 -8.70
CA THR A 152 7.40 -17.19 -8.25
C THR A 152 6.54 -17.81 -7.17
N GLN A 153 5.83 -16.99 -6.38
CA GLN A 153 4.87 -17.42 -5.35
C GLN A 153 3.67 -18.16 -5.90
N VAL A 154 3.29 -17.92 -7.17
CA VAL A 154 2.13 -18.54 -7.85
C VAL A 154 2.53 -19.30 -9.11
N SER A 155 3.74 -19.85 -9.11
CA SER A 155 4.32 -20.54 -10.28
C SER A 155 3.80 -21.97 -10.49
N TYR A 156 3.38 -22.66 -9.42
CA TYR A 156 2.96 -24.08 -9.52
C TYR A 156 1.76 -24.29 -10.45
N PRO A 157 0.69 -23.47 -10.42
CA PRO A 157 -0.45 -23.61 -11.32
C PRO A 157 -0.10 -23.66 -12.80
N LEU A 158 0.97 -22.97 -13.20
CA LEU A 158 1.42 -22.92 -14.60
C LEU A 158 1.72 -24.30 -15.17
N MET A 159 2.23 -25.22 -14.34
CA MET A 159 2.54 -26.59 -14.79
C MET A 159 1.29 -27.34 -15.20
N GLU A 160 0.19 -27.14 -14.51
CA GLU A 160 -1.08 -27.76 -14.84
C GLU A 160 -1.77 -27.07 -16.01
N ILE A 161 -1.77 -25.75 -16.06
CA ILE A 161 -2.34 -24.97 -17.17
C ILE A 161 -1.65 -25.37 -18.49
N LEU A 162 -0.32 -25.37 -18.50
CA LEU A 162 0.45 -25.74 -19.69
C LEU A 162 0.27 -27.21 -20.07
N ASP A 163 0.24 -28.13 -19.09
CA ASP A 163 0.00 -29.56 -19.33
C ASP A 163 -1.39 -29.87 -19.89
N ARG A 164 -2.39 -29.00 -19.67
CA ARG A 164 -3.72 -29.10 -20.28
C ARG A 164 -3.74 -28.56 -21.72
N ILE A 165 -2.80 -27.69 -22.08
CA ILE A 165 -2.68 -27.07 -23.41
C ILE A 165 -1.74 -27.89 -24.29
N ILE A 166 -0.53 -28.13 -23.80
CA ILE A 166 0.50 -28.96 -24.48
C ILE A 166 0.96 -30.03 -23.50
N PRO A 167 0.91 -31.33 -23.86
CA PRO A 167 1.37 -32.38 -22.95
C PRO A 167 2.83 -32.17 -22.56
N LEU A 168 3.10 -32.14 -21.25
CA LEU A 168 4.45 -32.03 -20.74
C LEU A 168 5.22 -33.33 -20.97
N ASP A 169 6.44 -33.23 -21.49
CA ASP A 169 7.34 -34.38 -21.65
C ASP A 169 8.21 -34.57 -20.42
N SER A 170 8.72 -35.79 -20.24
CA SER A 170 9.71 -36.10 -19.20
C SER A 170 11.08 -35.44 -19.46
N ALA A 171 11.43 -35.18 -20.71
CA ALA A 171 12.68 -34.61 -21.16
C ALA A 171 12.55 -33.10 -21.47
N THR A 172 12.91 -32.24 -20.54
CA THR A 172 12.95 -30.80 -20.76
C THR A 172 14.39 -30.36 -20.98
N THR A 173 14.64 -29.58 -22.02
CA THR A 173 15.96 -29.00 -22.26
C THR A 173 15.93 -27.51 -21.94
N VAL A 174 16.73 -27.07 -20.97
CA VAL A 174 16.92 -25.62 -20.69
C VAL A 174 17.92 -25.06 -21.70
N LYS A 175 17.47 -24.15 -22.55
CA LYS A 175 18.29 -23.54 -23.62
C LYS A 175 19.11 -22.34 -23.16
N GLY A 176 18.64 -21.62 -22.15
CA GLY A 176 19.33 -20.43 -21.68
C GLY A 176 18.78 -19.88 -20.37
N LYS A 177 19.65 -19.25 -19.61
CA LYS A 177 19.30 -18.47 -18.44
C LYS A 177 19.87 -17.07 -18.64
N ILE A 178 18.99 -16.09 -18.72
CA ILE A 178 19.36 -14.69 -18.71
C ILE A 178 19.27 -14.20 -17.28
N ILE A 179 20.41 -13.88 -16.67
CA ILE A 179 20.50 -13.42 -15.31
C ILE A 179 20.33 -11.90 -15.31
N ASN A 180 19.51 -11.38 -14.37
CA ASN A 180 19.41 -9.98 -13.96
C ASN A 180 18.77 -9.00 -14.95
N ALA A 181 17.48 -9.18 -15.22
CA ALA A 181 16.61 -8.06 -15.55
C ALA A 181 15.70 -7.80 -14.34
N ASN A 182 16.22 -7.11 -13.30
CA ASN A 182 15.42 -6.75 -12.13
C ASN A 182 14.15 -5.98 -12.55
N PRO A 183 12.97 -6.31 -12.02
CA PRO A 183 12.71 -7.34 -10.98
C PRO A 183 12.44 -8.75 -11.54
N PHE A 184 12.60 -8.99 -12.82
CA PHE A 184 12.32 -10.27 -13.49
C PHE A 184 13.60 -11.03 -13.82
N GLN A 185 13.51 -12.34 -13.79
CA GLN A 185 14.51 -13.27 -14.31
C GLN A 185 13.91 -14.06 -15.47
N VAL A 186 14.72 -14.44 -16.46
CA VAL A 186 14.24 -15.13 -17.65
C VAL A 186 14.90 -16.52 -17.74
N VAL A 187 14.09 -17.53 -17.96
CA VAL A 187 14.51 -18.91 -18.28
C VAL A 187 13.82 -19.36 -19.54
N ILE A 188 14.57 -19.87 -20.51
CA ILE A 188 14.06 -20.41 -21.77
C ILE A 188 14.14 -21.92 -21.74
N VAL A 189 13.02 -22.57 -21.99
CA VAL A 189 12.88 -24.02 -21.97
C VAL A 189 12.39 -24.49 -23.33
N GLU A 190 12.90 -25.61 -23.83
CA GLU A 190 12.29 -26.31 -24.95
C GLU A 190 11.48 -27.52 -24.47
N GLU A 191 10.22 -27.55 -24.85
CA GLU A 191 9.26 -28.61 -24.54
C GLU A 191 8.65 -29.13 -25.83
N ASN A 192 8.88 -30.39 -26.17
CA ASN A 192 8.39 -31.01 -27.43
C ASN A 192 8.70 -30.22 -28.72
N GLY A 193 9.89 -29.58 -28.77
CA GLY A 193 10.28 -28.73 -29.91
C GLY A 193 9.71 -27.30 -29.88
N LEU A 194 8.86 -26.97 -28.90
CA LEU A 194 8.30 -25.65 -28.72
C LEU A 194 9.13 -24.88 -27.68
N GLU A 195 9.49 -23.64 -27.99
CA GLU A 195 10.19 -22.76 -27.07
C GLU A 195 9.19 -22.06 -26.15
N ILE A 196 9.45 -22.18 -24.85
CA ILE A 196 8.70 -21.52 -23.78
C ILE A 196 9.63 -20.56 -23.05
N VAL A 197 9.29 -19.27 -23.05
CA VAL A 197 10.01 -18.22 -22.31
C VAL A 197 9.29 -17.98 -21.00
N TYR A 198 9.94 -18.31 -19.89
CA TYR A 198 9.47 -18.02 -18.54
C TYR A 198 10.16 -16.77 -18.02
N ARG A 199 9.39 -15.74 -17.70
CA ARG A 199 9.85 -14.50 -17.09
C ARG A 199 9.26 -14.38 -15.67
N GLY A 200 10.06 -14.79 -14.67
CA GLY A 200 9.62 -14.87 -13.28
C GLY A 200 10.00 -13.62 -12.48
N HIS A 201 9.02 -13.03 -11.81
CA HIS A 201 9.22 -12.06 -10.74
C HIS A 201 9.64 -12.81 -9.48
N ASN A 202 10.92 -12.70 -9.10
CA ASN A 202 11.52 -13.47 -8.00
C ASN A 202 11.95 -12.58 -6.83
N GLU A 203 11.06 -11.69 -6.40
CA GLU A 203 11.24 -10.83 -5.25
C GLU A 203 10.20 -11.16 -4.17
N VAL A 204 10.59 -11.09 -2.89
CA VAL A 204 9.72 -11.40 -1.75
C VAL A 204 9.98 -10.41 -0.64
N ASP A 205 8.92 -9.76 -0.15
CA ASP A 205 8.97 -9.04 1.12
C ASP A 205 8.97 -10.02 2.29
N TYR A 206 9.93 -9.92 3.20
CA TYR A 206 10.07 -10.87 4.31
C TYR A 206 8.91 -10.80 5.33
N LYS A 207 8.18 -9.69 5.39
CA LYS A 207 7.03 -9.50 6.29
C LYS A 207 5.72 -9.94 5.63
N GLU A 208 5.61 -9.78 4.30
CA GLU A 208 4.42 -10.07 3.51
C GLU A 208 4.79 -10.85 2.25
N ALA A 209 5.21 -12.10 2.43
CA ALA A 209 5.71 -12.93 1.33
C ALA A 209 4.74 -13.09 0.15
N ASP A 210 3.44 -12.98 0.38
CA ASP A 210 2.38 -13.08 -0.64
C ASP A 210 1.88 -11.69 -1.09
N GLY A 211 2.48 -10.61 -0.60
CA GLY A 211 2.26 -9.24 -1.04
C GLY A 211 3.32 -8.80 -2.07
N TYR A 212 3.13 -7.62 -2.68
CA TYR A 212 4.09 -7.01 -3.62
C TYR A 212 4.35 -7.78 -4.92
N LEU A 213 3.41 -8.59 -5.37
CA LEU A 213 3.47 -9.19 -6.69
C LEU A 213 3.20 -8.12 -7.75
N HIS A 214 4.03 -8.08 -8.82
CA HIS A 214 3.72 -7.26 -9.99
C HIS A 214 2.54 -7.83 -10.79
N LEU A 215 2.35 -9.15 -10.72
CA LEU A 215 1.29 -9.90 -11.39
C LEU A 215 1.16 -11.25 -10.68
N PHE A 216 0.05 -11.93 -10.86
CA PHE A 216 -0.04 -13.36 -10.59
C PHE A 216 0.68 -14.13 -11.70
N PHE A 217 0.06 -14.22 -12.87
CA PHE A 217 0.69 -14.70 -14.09
C PHE A 217 -0.07 -14.23 -15.33
N GLN A 218 0.67 -14.14 -16.42
CA GLN A 218 0.18 -13.84 -17.77
C GLN A 218 0.73 -14.87 -18.71
N ILE A 219 -0.10 -15.38 -19.64
CA ILE A 219 0.31 -16.37 -20.64
C ILE A 219 -0.03 -15.84 -22.03
N CYS A 220 0.94 -15.88 -22.94
CA CYS A 220 0.75 -15.53 -24.34
C CYS A 220 1.20 -16.69 -25.23
N ILE A 221 0.29 -17.23 -26.03
CA ILE A 221 0.59 -18.27 -27.03
C ILE A 221 0.51 -17.64 -28.42
N GLY A 222 1.61 -17.72 -29.16
CA GLY A 222 1.67 -17.26 -30.55
C GLY A 222 1.28 -18.35 -31.52
N PHE A 223 0.38 -18.03 -32.46
CA PHE A 223 -0.07 -18.89 -33.56
C PHE A 223 0.20 -18.19 -34.91
N PRO A 224 0.16 -18.92 -36.04
CA PRO A 224 0.30 -18.31 -37.37
C PRO A 224 -0.68 -17.16 -37.64
N GLY A 225 -1.91 -17.26 -37.10
CA GLY A 225 -2.96 -16.24 -37.26
C GLY A 225 -2.93 -15.06 -36.29
N GLY A 226 -2.22 -15.18 -35.15
CA GLY A 226 -2.25 -14.15 -34.12
C GLY A 226 -1.73 -14.65 -32.78
N ARG A 227 -2.18 -14.03 -31.69
CA ARG A 227 -1.80 -14.39 -30.33
C ARG A 227 -3.03 -14.55 -29.44
N LEU A 228 -3.07 -15.63 -28.66
CA LEU A 228 -4.01 -15.83 -27.58
C LEU A 228 -3.33 -15.40 -26.28
N ILE A 229 -3.94 -14.52 -25.50
CA ILE A 229 -3.33 -13.92 -24.32
C ILE A 229 -4.31 -13.99 -23.14
N LEU A 230 -3.86 -14.58 -22.05
CA LEU A 230 -4.44 -14.43 -20.71
C LEU A 230 -3.66 -13.34 -19.99
N ILE A 231 -4.29 -12.22 -19.67
CA ILE A 231 -3.61 -11.05 -19.06
C ILE A 231 -3.35 -11.27 -17.56
N ASP A 232 -4.30 -11.91 -16.86
CA ASP A 232 -4.26 -12.23 -15.44
C ASP A 232 -5.13 -13.48 -15.21
N PRO A 233 -4.92 -14.31 -14.17
CA PRO A 233 -5.78 -15.47 -13.92
C PRO A 233 -7.28 -15.14 -13.78
N HIS A 234 -7.62 -13.87 -13.49
CA HIS A 234 -9.01 -13.40 -13.43
C HIS A 234 -9.49 -12.75 -14.74
N GLY A 235 -8.65 -12.71 -15.77
CA GLY A 235 -8.96 -12.13 -17.09
C GLY A 235 -8.30 -10.77 -17.35
N PRO A 236 -8.56 -10.13 -18.50
CA PRO A 236 -9.28 -10.72 -19.62
C PRO A 236 -8.51 -11.78 -20.39
N VAL A 237 -9.23 -12.55 -21.25
CA VAL A 237 -8.66 -13.38 -22.30
C VAL A 237 -8.91 -12.70 -23.63
N ILE A 238 -7.84 -12.50 -24.40
CA ILE A 238 -7.92 -11.80 -25.67
C ILE A 238 -7.31 -12.62 -26.80
N TRP A 239 -7.92 -12.51 -27.98
CA TRP A 239 -7.31 -12.90 -29.25
C TRP A 239 -6.85 -11.64 -29.96
N GLN A 240 -5.57 -11.58 -30.32
CA GLN A 240 -4.99 -10.49 -31.07
C GLN A 240 -4.53 -11.00 -32.45
N PRO A 241 -5.27 -10.74 -33.55
CA PRO A 241 -4.88 -11.13 -34.89
C PRO A 241 -3.54 -10.53 -35.29
N ARG A 242 -2.85 -11.19 -36.22
CA ARG A 242 -1.69 -10.60 -36.88
C ARG A 242 -2.07 -9.31 -37.59
N VAL A 243 -1.23 -8.30 -37.45
CA VAL A 243 -1.39 -7.07 -38.21
C VAL A 243 -1.19 -7.35 -39.70
N ARG A 244 -2.18 -7.00 -40.51
CA ARG A 244 -2.13 -7.10 -41.98
C ARG A 244 -2.17 -5.70 -42.57
N PHE A 245 -1.15 -5.36 -43.35
CA PHE A 245 -1.17 -4.16 -44.16
C PHE A 245 -1.53 -4.51 -45.59
N PRO A 246 -2.47 -3.80 -46.23
CA PRO A 246 -2.73 -4.00 -47.66
C PRO A 246 -1.48 -3.73 -48.48
N LYS A 247 -1.23 -4.48 -49.51
CA LYS A 247 -0.02 -4.38 -50.33
C LYS A 247 -0.03 -3.17 -51.28
N GLU A 248 -1.21 -2.64 -51.57
CA GLU A 248 -1.39 -1.64 -52.64
C GLU A 248 -2.17 -0.43 -52.07
N ASP A 249 -1.68 0.76 -52.36
CA ASP A 249 -2.33 2.07 -52.17
C ASP A 249 -2.91 2.38 -50.79
N LEU A 250 -2.08 2.27 -49.77
CA LEU A 250 -2.41 2.73 -48.42
C LEU A 250 -2.54 4.26 -48.37
N ILE A 251 -3.54 4.80 -49.06
CA ILE A 251 -3.93 6.20 -48.94
C ILE A 251 -5.07 6.28 -47.91
N PRO A 252 -4.87 6.92 -46.73
CA PRO A 252 -5.86 6.94 -45.65
C PRO A 252 -7.26 7.37 -46.07
N PHE A 253 -7.41 8.22 -47.09
CA PHE A 253 -8.72 8.64 -47.58
C PHE A 253 -9.42 7.56 -48.45
N SER A 254 -8.67 6.70 -49.15
CA SER A 254 -9.24 5.57 -49.86
C SER A 254 -9.83 4.54 -48.91
N LEU A 255 -9.19 4.33 -47.75
CA LEU A 255 -9.65 3.44 -46.69
C LEU A 255 -10.95 3.93 -46.03
N LYS A 256 -11.22 5.25 -46.03
CA LYS A 256 -12.48 5.80 -45.49
C LYS A 256 -13.71 5.42 -46.35
N SER A 257 -13.52 5.28 -47.66
CA SER A 257 -14.60 5.00 -48.61
C SER A 257 -14.72 3.52 -48.99
N ASN A 258 -13.59 2.81 -49.10
CA ASN A 258 -13.52 1.44 -49.64
C ASN A 258 -12.51 0.57 -48.90
N ALA A 259 -12.59 0.45 -47.57
CA ALA A 259 -11.72 -0.45 -46.82
C ALA A 259 -12.02 -1.93 -47.21
N PRO A 260 -10.99 -2.73 -47.51
CA PRO A 260 -11.15 -4.20 -47.64
C PRO A 260 -11.76 -4.77 -46.37
N GLU A 261 -12.56 -5.86 -46.50
CA GLU A 261 -13.19 -6.51 -45.33
C GLU A 261 -12.16 -6.88 -44.23
N SER A 262 -10.99 -7.38 -44.65
CA SER A 262 -9.90 -7.69 -43.71
C SER A 262 -9.37 -6.52 -42.90
N MET A 263 -9.67 -5.27 -43.28
CA MET A 263 -9.31 -4.04 -42.53
C MET A 263 -10.45 -3.54 -41.65
N LYS A 264 -11.64 -4.09 -41.76
CA LYS A 264 -12.80 -3.80 -40.90
C LYS A 264 -12.80 -4.65 -39.63
N GLU A 265 -11.97 -5.70 -39.62
CA GLU A 265 -11.82 -6.57 -38.45
C GLU A 265 -11.20 -5.82 -37.25
N SER A 266 -11.60 -6.22 -36.06
CA SER A 266 -11.03 -5.66 -34.81
C SER A 266 -9.57 -6.08 -34.63
N ASN A 267 -8.75 -5.18 -34.13
CA ASN A 267 -7.35 -5.49 -33.76
C ASN A 267 -7.26 -6.35 -32.48
N VAL A 268 -8.34 -6.44 -31.71
CA VAL A 268 -8.42 -7.20 -30.45
C VAL A 268 -9.83 -7.72 -30.30
N TYR A 269 -9.95 -9.01 -29.99
CA TYR A 269 -11.21 -9.66 -29.63
C TYR A 269 -11.14 -10.10 -28.16
N TYR A 270 -12.09 -9.69 -27.35
CA TYR A 270 -12.24 -10.17 -25.99
C TYR A 270 -13.00 -11.50 -26.02
N LEU A 271 -12.33 -12.60 -25.69
CA LEU A 271 -12.92 -13.92 -25.57
C LEU A 271 -13.51 -14.16 -24.18
N TYR A 272 -12.96 -13.47 -23.20
CA TYR A 272 -13.45 -13.36 -21.85
C TYR A 272 -13.13 -11.97 -21.33
N ASP A 273 -14.15 -11.21 -20.99
CA ASP A 273 -14.01 -9.83 -20.50
C ASP A 273 -14.83 -9.67 -19.22
N VAL A 274 -14.15 -9.45 -18.12
CA VAL A 274 -14.73 -9.27 -16.79
C VAL A 274 -13.98 -8.17 -16.04
N ASN A 275 -14.73 -7.32 -15.41
CA ASN A 275 -14.21 -6.26 -14.55
C ASN A 275 -14.65 -6.50 -13.10
N ASP A 276 -14.17 -7.59 -12.50
CA ASP A 276 -14.47 -7.96 -11.13
C ASP A 276 -13.58 -7.20 -10.15
N SER A 277 -14.18 -6.70 -9.06
CA SER A 277 -13.42 -6.11 -7.97
C SER A 277 -12.62 -7.18 -7.22
N GLN A 278 -11.49 -6.79 -6.60
CA GLN A 278 -10.75 -7.69 -5.72
C GLN A 278 -11.63 -8.25 -4.59
N GLN A 279 -12.57 -7.47 -4.10
CA GLN A 279 -13.55 -7.95 -3.11
C GLN A 279 -14.33 -9.14 -3.67
N LYS A 280 -14.95 -9.01 -4.85
CA LYS A 280 -15.74 -10.09 -5.48
C LYS A 280 -14.87 -11.31 -5.77
N ILE A 281 -13.63 -11.11 -6.24
CA ILE A 281 -12.68 -12.21 -6.47
C ILE A 281 -12.50 -13.03 -5.19
N PHE A 282 -12.24 -12.38 -4.05
CA PHE A 282 -11.95 -13.08 -2.80
C PHE A 282 -13.17 -13.58 -2.05
N THR A 283 -14.35 -12.95 -2.22
CA THR A 283 -15.56 -13.35 -1.48
C THR A 283 -16.49 -14.27 -2.23
N GLU A 284 -16.36 -14.34 -3.56
CA GLU A 284 -17.26 -15.12 -4.42
C GLU A 284 -16.49 -16.07 -5.32
N ILE A 285 -15.62 -15.54 -6.22
CA ILE A 285 -14.99 -16.35 -7.28
C ILE A 285 -14.06 -17.42 -6.68
N TRP A 286 -13.20 -17.07 -5.74
CA TRP A 286 -12.29 -18.04 -5.12
C TRP A 286 -13.02 -19.12 -4.33
N PRO A 287 -13.98 -18.79 -3.43
CA PRO A 287 -14.77 -19.82 -2.74
C PRO A 287 -15.53 -20.74 -3.70
N ASP A 288 -16.14 -20.18 -4.75
CA ASP A 288 -16.86 -20.99 -5.76
C ASP A 288 -15.94 -21.95 -6.52
N THR A 289 -14.76 -21.44 -6.93
CA THR A 289 -13.75 -22.24 -7.62
C THR A 289 -13.16 -23.34 -6.72
N ILE A 290 -12.92 -23.04 -5.43
CA ILE A 290 -12.47 -24.03 -4.45
C ILE A 290 -13.56 -25.10 -4.22
N ARG A 291 -14.84 -24.73 -4.25
CA ARG A 291 -15.93 -25.70 -4.16
C ARG A 291 -15.85 -26.72 -5.30
N GLU A 292 -15.64 -26.27 -6.54
CA GLU A 292 -15.47 -27.17 -7.70
C GLU A 292 -14.27 -28.13 -7.51
N ASP A 293 -13.17 -27.63 -6.95
CA ASP A 293 -11.98 -28.44 -6.64
C ASP A 293 -12.27 -29.52 -5.58
N ILE A 294 -13.07 -29.20 -4.57
CA ILE A 294 -13.51 -30.13 -3.53
C ILE A 294 -14.49 -31.16 -4.11
N GLU A 295 -15.41 -30.76 -4.99
CA GLU A 295 -16.33 -31.67 -5.68
C GLU A 295 -15.58 -32.69 -6.54
N GLU A 296 -14.53 -32.26 -7.27
CA GLU A 296 -13.65 -33.17 -8.00
C GLU A 296 -12.92 -34.12 -7.05
N PHE A 297 -12.48 -33.65 -5.89
CA PHE A 297 -11.90 -34.51 -4.86
C PHE A 297 -12.91 -35.54 -4.34
N PHE A 298 -14.18 -35.19 -4.20
CA PHE A 298 -15.22 -36.19 -3.84
C PHE A 298 -15.40 -37.25 -4.91
N ASN A 299 -15.35 -36.89 -6.19
CA ASN A 299 -15.37 -37.84 -7.30
C ASN A 299 -14.17 -38.79 -7.22
N LEU A 300 -12.98 -38.26 -6.82
CA LEU A 300 -11.80 -39.07 -6.62
C LEU A 300 -11.95 -40.05 -5.46
N ILE A 301 -12.56 -39.64 -4.35
CA ILE A 301 -12.84 -40.54 -3.20
C ILE A 301 -13.73 -41.68 -3.60
N CYS A 302 -14.71 -41.43 -4.46
CA CYS A 302 -15.65 -42.46 -4.96
C CYS A 302 -15.07 -43.34 -6.10
N CYS A 303 -13.92 -42.95 -6.65
CA CYS A 303 -13.31 -43.66 -7.79
C CYS A 303 -12.53 -44.89 -7.30
N GLU A 304 -12.94 -46.09 -7.80
CA GLU A 304 -12.27 -47.36 -7.52
C GLU A 304 -11.29 -47.82 -8.63
N ASP A 305 -11.22 -47.07 -9.72
CA ASP A 305 -10.34 -47.43 -10.86
C ASP A 305 -8.86 -47.13 -10.56
N LYS A 306 -8.15 -48.15 -10.08
CA LYS A 306 -6.72 -48.09 -9.77
C LYS A 306 -5.84 -47.64 -10.93
N LYS A 307 -6.24 -47.96 -12.21
CA LYS A 307 -5.44 -47.58 -13.38
C LYS A 307 -5.55 -46.09 -13.65
N SER A 308 -6.74 -45.53 -13.57
CA SER A 308 -6.99 -44.10 -13.69
C SER A 308 -6.28 -43.33 -12.58
N GLU A 309 -6.35 -43.82 -11.34
CA GLU A 309 -5.66 -43.24 -10.21
C GLU A 309 -4.12 -43.23 -10.35
N ALA A 310 -3.56 -44.36 -10.80
CA ALA A 310 -2.11 -44.44 -11.06
C ALA A 310 -1.66 -43.43 -12.14
N LYS A 311 -2.43 -43.27 -13.22
CA LYS A 311 -2.17 -42.29 -14.27
C LYS A 311 -2.24 -40.83 -13.72
N ARG A 312 -3.24 -40.54 -12.89
CA ARG A 312 -3.38 -39.25 -12.22
C ARG A 312 -2.18 -38.94 -11.34
N ILE A 313 -1.76 -39.87 -10.48
CA ILE A 313 -0.60 -39.74 -9.61
C ILE A 313 0.67 -39.49 -10.44
N GLN A 314 0.88 -40.29 -11.49
CA GLN A 314 2.04 -40.15 -12.38
C GLN A 314 2.10 -38.74 -13.01
N LYS A 315 0.95 -38.24 -13.49
CA LYS A 315 0.83 -36.91 -14.08
C LYS A 315 1.10 -35.82 -13.05
N GLN A 316 0.57 -35.94 -11.83
CA GLN A 316 0.82 -35.00 -10.72
C GLN A 316 2.31 -34.94 -10.35
N LEU A 317 2.97 -36.09 -10.25
CA LEU A 317 4.40 -36.16 -9.96
C LEU A 317 5.26 -35.54 -11.09
N LEU A 318 4.85 -35.70 -12.35
CA LEU A 318 5.52 -35.06 -13.48
C LEU A 318 5.45 -33.52 -13.36
N ARG A 319 4.26 -32.95 -13.08
CA ARG A 319 4.04 -31.52 -12.85
C ARG A 319 4.90 -30.99 -11.69
N CYS A 320 4.96 -31.73 -10.57
CA CYS A 320 5.81 -31.36 -9.42
C CYS A 320 7.30 -31.36 -9.79
N ARG A 321 7.76 -32.32 -10.60
CA ARG A 321 9.17 -32.35 -11.07
C ARG A 321 9.48 -31.15 -11.95
N LYS A 322 8.62 -30.87 -12.95
CA LYS A 322 8.78 -29.73 -13.86
C LYS A 322 8.80 -28.41 -13.11
N TRP A 323 7.91 -28.24 -12.13
CA TRP A 323 7.90 -27.07 -11.26
C TRP A 323 9.21 -26.92 -10.46
N ARG A 324 9.66 -27.99 -9.80
CA ARG A 324 10.95 -27.99 -9.08
C ARG A 324 12.09 -27.61 -10.01
N ASP A 325 12.18 -28.22 -11.17
CA ASP A 325 13.27 -28.03 -12.12
C ASP A 325 13.27 -26.58 -12.66
N LEU A 326 12.10 -26.03 -12.97
CA LEU A 326 11.94 -24.63 -13.34
C LEU A 326 12.39 -23.70 -12.19
N MET A 327 11.90 -23.92 -10.97
CA MET A 327 12.22 -23.08 -9.81
C MET A 327 13.70 -23.17 -9.40
N TYR A 328 14.34 -24.31 -9.65
CA TYR A 328 15.79 -24.44 -9.44
C TYR A 328 16.57 -23.42 -10.28
N HIS A 329 16.14 -23.14 -11.49
CA HIS A 329 16.76 -22.16 -12.37
C HIS A 329 16.51 -20.70 -11.93
N PHE A 330 15.40 -20.40 -11.31
CA PHE A 330 15.14 -19.07 -10.72
C PHE A 330 15.94 -18.86 -9.42
N GLY A 331 16.23 -19.95 -8.68
CA GLY A 331 16.97 -19.90 -7.43
C GLY A 331 16.20 -19.27 -6.27
N TYR A 332 16.90 -18.81 -5.25
CA TYR A 332 16.28 -18.16 -4.09
C TYR A 332 15.72 -16.80 -4.45
N PRO A 333 14.55 -16.44 -3.91
CA PRO A 333 14.00 -15.10 -4.12
C PRO A 333 14.89 -14.02 -3.52
N MET A 334 14.93 -12.88 -4.17
CA MET A 334 15.56 -11.69 -3.65
C MET A 334 14.66 -11.09 -2.57
N ILE A 335 15.21 -10.93 -1.36
CA ILE A 335 14.48 -10.31 -0.25
C ILE A 335 14.52 -8.81 -0.45
N ILE A 336 13.34 -8.19 -0.51
CA ILE A 336 13.16 -6.75 -0.61
C ILE A 336 12.51 -6.19 0.64
N GLU A 337 12.82 -4.93 0.95
CA GLU A 337 12.13 -4.18 1.99
C GLU A 337 11.10 -3.24 1.37
N LYS A 338 9.89 -3.27 1.90
CA LYS A 338 8.71 -2.52 1.47
C LYS A 338 8.94 -1.02 1.20
N ASN A 339 9.86 -0.41 1.91
CA ASN A 339 10.06 1.04 1.94
C ASN A 339 10.70 1.65 0.66
N LYS A 340 11.06 0.82 -0.32
CA LYS A 340 11.65 1.30 -1.59
C LYS A 340 10.66 1.47 -2.75
N TYR A 341 9.43 1.01 -2.60
CA TYR A 341 8.48 0.97 -3.71
C TYR A 341 7.23 1.79 -3.40
N SER A 342 7.20 3.04 -3.87
CA SER A 342 5.98 3.83 -3.86
C SER A 342 4.99 3.29 -4.90
N TYR A 343 3.76 3.00 -4.48
CA TYR A 343 2.68 2.58 -5.36
C TYR A 343 2.34 3.67 -6.39
N ILE A 344 2.75 3.47 -7.63
CA ILE A 344 2.37 4.33 -8.77
C ILE A 344 1.06 3.82 -9.43
N SER A 345 0.56 2.65 -9.00
CA SER A 345 -0.45 1.87 -9.72
C SER A 345 -1.78 2.58 -9.99
N ASN A 346 -2.18 3.57 -9.22
CA ASN A 346 -3.50 4.20 -9.40
C ASN A 346 -3.51 5.47 -10.27
N ARG A 347 -2.35 5.97 -10.72
CA ARG A 347 -2.31 7.12 -11.65
C ARG A 347 -2.82 6.80 -13.07
N ILE A 348 -2.79 5.53 -13.46
CA ILE A 348 -3.22 5.09 -14.81
C ILE A 348 -4.73 4.83 -14.84
N LEU A 349 -5.32 4.32 -13.74
CA LEU A 349 -6.74 4.02 -13.63
C LEU A 349 -7.61 5.25 -13.31
N GLN A 350 -7.04 6.26 -12.68
CA GLN A 350 -7.70 7.57 -12.46
C GLN A 350 -7.44 8.51 -13.65
N ARG A 351 -7.58 8.06 -14.88
CA ARG A 351 -7.69 8.94 -16.06
C ARG A 351 -9.01 9.70 -16.17
N GLU A 352 -9.81 9.67 -15.15
CA GLU A 352 -10.66 10.80 -14.75
C GLU A 352 -9.95 11.62 -13.64
N CYS A 353 -8.65 11.87 -13.78
CA CYS A 353 -8.05 13.05 -13.15
C CYS A 353 -8.84 14.23 -13.72
N THR A 354 -9.78 14.73 -12.94
CA THR A 354 -10.45 15.96 -13.28
C THR A 354 -9.37 17.01 -13.52
N ASP A 355 -9.58 17.95 -14.43
CA ASP A 355 -8.67 19.12 -14.66
C ASP A 355 -8.25 19.81 -13.36
N LYS A 356 -9.01 19.58 -12.28
CA LYS A 356 -8.78 20.08 -10.92
C LYS A 356 -7.52 19.49 -10.24
N GLU A 357 -7.29 18.17 -10.35
CA GLU A 357 -6.15 17.51 -9.67
C GLU A 357 -4.83 17.76 -10.40
N PHE A 358 -4.87 17.87 -11.73
CA PHE A 358 -3.72 18.23 -12.53
C PHE A 358 -3.18 19.62 -12.17
N ASP A 359 -4.09 20.60 -12.03
CA ASP A 359 -3.73 21.97 -11.64
C ASP A 359 -3.05 22.02 -10.27
N VAL A 360 -3.54 21.24 -9.28
CA VAL A 360 -2.96 21.15 -7.94
C VAL A 360 -1.55 20.59 -8.00
N GLN A 361 -1.32 19.51 -8.73
CA GLN A 361 0.01 18.90 -8.85
C GLN A 361 1.01 19.83 -9.53
N VAL A 362 0.60 20.47 -10.62
CA VAL A 362 1.47 21.41 -11.35
C VAL A 362 1.83 22.60 -10.47
N GLY A 363 0.86 23.20 -9.81
CA GLY A 363 1.09 24.35 -8.94
C GLY A 363 2.02 24.04 -7.76
N LEU A 364 1.85 22.87 -7.10
CA LEU A 364 2.74 22.45 -6.01
C LEU A 364 4.17 22.16 -6.48
N ARG A 365 4.34 21.54 -7.63
CA ARG A 365 5.67 21.29 -8.20
C ARG A 365 6.42 22.60 -8.48
N VAL A 366 5.74 23.60 -9.05
CA VAL A 366 6.38 24.87 -9.35
C VAL A 366 6.63 25.66 -8.07
N LEU A 367 5.75 25.61 -7.05
CA LEU A 367 6.02 26.17 -5.74
C LEU A 367 7.25 25.53 -5.06
N ASN A 368 7.34 24.21 -5.06
CA ASN A 368 8.51 23.49 -4.54
C ASN A 368 9.79 23.92 -5.25
N LYS A 369 9.77 24.00 -6.58
CA LYS A 369 10.89 24.51 -7.38
C LYS A 369 11.31 25.92 -6.95
N ALA A 370 10.35 26.83 -6.75
CA ALA A 370 10.63 28.20 -6.32
C ALA A 370 11.29 28.23 -4.93
N CYS A 371 10.81 27.41 -4.00
CA CYS A 371 11.42 27.27 -2.67
C CYS A 371 12.83 26.66 -2.75
N CYS A 372 13.06 25.64 -3.57
CA CYS A 372 14.38 25.06 -3.80
C CYS A 372 15.37 26.07 -4.38
N PHE A 373 14.94 26.87 -5.37
CA PHE A 373 15.77 27.94 -5.93
C PHE A 373 16.11 29.01 -4.89
N THR A 374 15.19 29.31 -3.99
CA THR A 374 15.45 30.21 -2.86
C THR A 374 16.53 29.64 -1.91
N MET A 375 16.41 28.36 -1.53
CA MET A 375 17.44 27.70 -0.71
C MET A 375 18.80 27.69 -1.39
N LEU A 376 18.86 27.32 -2.67
CA LEU A 376 20.10 27.31 -3.46
C LEU A 376 20.74 28.69 -3.56
N PHE A 377 19.94 29.74 -3.77
CA PHE A 377 20.43 31.13 -3.78
C PHE A 377 21.19 31.47 -2.51
N TYR A 378 20.59 31.17 -1.34
CA TYR A 378 21.24 31.46 -0.06
C TYR A 378 22.46 30.58 0.20
N LEU A 379 22.41 29.27 -0.12
CA LEU A 379 23.57 28.38 0.02
C LEU A 379 24.75 28.79 -0.85
N GLN A 380 24.49 29.40 -2.01
CA GLN A 380 25.49 29.85 -2.96
C GLN A 380 25.93 31.30 -2.74
N ASN A 381 25.33 32.03 -1.82
CA ASN A 381 25.49 33.49 -1.69
C ASN A 381 26.96 33.96 -1.64
N ASN A 382 27.78 33.26 -0.83
CA ASN A 382 29.18 33.60 -0.61
C ASN A 382 30.15 32.89 -1.59
N ILE A 383 29.66 32.24 -2.62
CA ILE A 383 30.45 31.59 -3.66
C ILE A 383 30.44 32.48 -4.91
N GLU A 384 31.56 33.02 -5.30
CA GLU A 384 31.65 33.90 -6.48
C GLU A 384 31.30 33.15 -7.76
N LYS A 385 31.84 31.93 -7.95
CA LYS A 385 31.60 31.10 -9.14
C LYS A 385 31.38 29.64 -8.74
N ILE A 386 30.25 29.12 -9.15
CA ILE A 386 29.93 27.67 -8.96
C ILE A 386 30.61 26.87 -10.07
N SER A 387 31.31 25.81 -9.66
CA SER A 387 31.86 24.81 -10.57
C SER A 387 31.16 23.47 -10.29
N PRO A 388 30.47 22.84 -11.25
CA PRO A 388 29.73 21.61 -11.08
C PRO A 388 30.56 20.43 -10.58
N LEU A 389 31.85 20.44 -10.85
CA LEU A 389 32.76 19.35 -10.45
C LEU A 389 33.50 19.62 -9.13
N LYS A 390 33.25 20.77 -8.49
CA LYS A 390 33.94 21.18 -7.27
C LYS A 390 33.12 20.76 -6.04
N ALA A 391 33.79 20.06 -5.11
CA ALA A 391 33.26 19.80 -3.78
C ALA A 391 33.29 21.07 -2.92
N TYR A 392 32.18 21.33 -2.24
CA TYR A 392 32.05 22.40 -1.25
C TYR A 392 31.84 21.76 0.12
N GLN A 393 32.63 22.16 1.11
CA GLN A 393 32.51 21.64 2.47
C GLN A 393 31.21 22.17 3.07
N VAL A 394 30.30 21.27 3.49
CA VAL A 394 28.98 21.62 4.08
C VAL A 394 29.13 22.54 5.28
N LYS A 395 30.04 22.21 6.20
CA LYS A 395 30.29 23.03 7.37
C LYS A 395 30.71 24.46 7.00
N LYS A 396 31.63 24.60 6.01
CA LYS A 396 32.08 25.92 5.55
C LYS A 396 30.94 26.72 4.90
N LEU A 397 30.07 26.06 4.13
CA LEU A 397 28.88 26.72 3.57
C LEU A 397 27.98 27.31 4.67
N ILE A 398 27.82 26.58 5.79
CA ILE A 398 27.02 27.02 6.91
C ILE A 398 27.74 28.16 7.67
N ASP A 399 29.02 27.98 7.96
CA ASP A 399 29.84 28.98 8.67
C ASP A 399 29.91 30.33 7.90
N ASP A 400 29.86 30.26 6.57
CA ASP A 400 29.88 31.45 5.69
C ASP A 400 28.50 32.15 5.59
N LEU A 401 27.42 31.56 6.12
CA LEU A 401 26.10 32.19 6.17
C LEU A 401 25.95 33.08 7.41
N ASP A 402 25.31 34.24 7.26
CA ASP A 402 24.90 35.09 8.38
C ASP A 402 23.63 34.57 9.01
N ILE A 403 23.78 33.58 9.92
CA ILE A 403 22.68 32.80 10.49
C ILE A 403 22.86 32.62 12.00
N GLN A 404 21.75 32.64 12.72
CA GLN A 404 21.76 32.31 14.14
C GLN A 404 22.04 30.81 14.33
N SER A 405 22.88 30.45 15.32
CA SER A 405 23.29 29.05 15.56
C SER A 405 22.11 28.07 15.77
N LYS A 406 21.01 28.56 16.35
CA LYS A 406 19.78 27.74 16.50
C LYS A 406 19.16 27.26 15.16
N PHE A 407 19.51 27.91 14.04
CA PHE A 407 18.98 27.59 12.71
C PHE A 407 19.94 26.77 11.84
N GLU A 408 21.17 26.52 12.28
CA GLU A 408 22.17 25.76 11.53
C GLU A 408 21.63 24.40 11.07
N ASN A 409 20.88 23.72 11.95
CA ASN A 409 20.26 22.43 11.65
C ASN A 409 19.26 22.51 10.48
N ILE A 410 18.60 23.65 10.26
CA ILE A 410 17.69 23.83 9.12
C ILE A 410 18.47 23.82 7.81
N ILE A 411 19.67 24.38 7.80
CA ILE A 411 20.52 24.38 6.60
C ILE A 411 21.00 22.97 6.25
N PHE A 412 21.33 22.13 7.24
CA PHE A 412 21.62 20.72 6.98
C PHE A 412 20.41 19.99 6.35
N ARG A 413 19.18 20.32 6.81
CA ARG A 413 17.95 19.78 6.22
C ARG A 413 17.73 20.27 4.80
N TRP A 414 18.05 21.54 4.48
CA TRP A 414 18.01 22.05 3.10
C TRP A 414 18.93 21.24 2.20
N ILE A 415 20.17 20.99 2.61
CA ILE A 415 21.14 20.23 1.83
C ILE A 415 20.63 18.81 1.59
N LYS A 416 20.08 18.14 2.62
CA LYS A 416 19.48 16.82 2.48
C LYS A 416 18.29 16.84 1.53
N PHE A 417 17.36 17.77 1.68
CA PHE A 417 16.17 17.93 0.85
C PHE A 417 16.54 18.22 -0.62
N LEU A 418 17.49 19.13 -0.88
CA LEU A 418 17.98 19.46 -2.21
C LEU A 418 18.72 18.29 -2.87
N HIS A 419 19.32 17.40 -2.10
CA HIS A 419 19.90 16.16 -2.60
C HIS A 419 18.81 15.16 -3.04
N GLU A 420 17.74 15.04 -2.28
CA GLU A 420 16.59 14.19 -2.63
C GLU A 420 15.83 14.73 -3.86
N GLU A 421 15.82 16.03 -4.07
CA GLU A 421 15.19 16.75 -5.20
C GLU A 421 16.13 16.98 -6.40
N PRO A 422 17.14 16.22 -6.59
CA PRO A 422 18.38 16.22 -7.40
C PRO A 422 18.92 17.59 -7.86
N TYR A 423 18.89 18.60 -6.98
CA TYR A 423 19.53 19.90 -7.27
C TYR A 423 21.00 19.94 -6.86
N ILE A 424 21.39 19.06 -5.94
CA ILE A 424 22.77 18.89 -5.49
C ILE A 424 23.09 17.41 -5.33
N LEU A 425 24.38 17.05 -5.43
CA LEU A 425 24.89 15.80 -4.91
C LEU A 425 25.57 16.07 -3.57
N SER A 426 25.23 15.36 -2.52
CA SER A 426 25.80 15.60 -1.20
C SER A 426 26.06 14.33 -0.42
N ASN A 427 27.03 14.37 0.48
CA ASN A 427 27.22 13.49 1.62
C ASN A 427 27.28 14.36 2.90
N GLU A 428 27.49 13.75 4.04
CA GLU A 428 27.54 14.46 5.32
C GLU A 428 28.58 15.59 5.39
N LYS A 429 29.61 15.58 4.57
CA LYS A 429 30.76 16.51 4.63
C LYS A 429 30.83 17.44 3.42
N GLU A 430 30.40 17.00 2.27
CA GLU A 430 30.59 17.68 0.99
C GLU A 430 29.32 17.71 0.15
N CYS A 431 29.13 18.79 -0.58
CA CYS A 431 28.08 18.90 -1.58
C CYS A 431 28.63 19.43 -2.91
N TYR A 432 27.96 19.06 -3.99
CA TYR A 432 28.25 19.48 -5.36
C TYR A 432 26.96 20.07 -5.94
N PHE A 433 27.00 21.28 -6.44
CA PHE A 433 25.86 21.90 -7.09
C PHE A 433 25.74 21.39 -8.53
N ASP A 434 24.60 20.84 -8.89
CA ASP A 434 24.29 20.42 -10.27
C ASP A 434 23.88 21.62 -11.15
N THR A 435 23.49 22.73 -10.51
CA THR A 435 23.12 23.98 -11.14
C THR A 435 24.29 25.00 -11.12
N GLY A 436 24.35 25.87 -12.10
CA GLY A 436 25.22 27.04 -12.00
C GLY A 436 24.82 27.98 -10.84
N LYS A 437 25.55 29.11 -10.70
CA LYS A 437 25.20 30.12 -9.69
C LYS A 437 23.80 30.67 -9.97
N ILE A 438 22.93 30.60 -8.94
CA ILE A 438 21.58 31.15 -9.00
C ILE A 438 21.61 32.57 -8.45
N ASP A 439 21.21 33.53 -9.26
CA ASP A 439 21.01 34.90 -8.88
C ASP A 439 19.56 35.16 -8.44
N TRP A 440 19.32 36.29 -7.77
CA TRP A 440 17.98 36.63 -7.27
C TRP A 440 16.97 36.84 -8.41
N GLU A 441 17.40 37.26 -9.57
CA GLU A 441 16.52 37.41 -10.75
C GLU A 441 15.99 36.05 -11.21
N SER A 442 16.83 35.04 -11.19
CA SER A 442 16.42 33.63 -11.46
C SER A 442 15.43 33.11 -10.44
N VAL A 443 15.63 33.42 -9.15
CA VAL A 443 14.66 33.09 -8.09
C VAL A 443 13.31 33.77 -8.36
N LEU A 444 13.32 35.08 -8.63
CA LEU A 444 12.08 35.82 -8.93
C LEU A 444 11.32 35.25 -10.13
N ARG A 445 12.01 34.87 -11.21
CA ARG A 445 11.39 34.26 -12.40
C ARG A 445 10.63 32.98 -12.03
N VAL A 446 11.20 32.12 -11.19
CA VAL A 446 10.55 30.87 -10.76
C VAL A 446 9.37 31.16 -9.82
N TRP A 447 9.47 32.19 -8.97
CA TRP A 447 8.33 32.63 -8.15
C TRP A 447 7.20 33.24 -8.97
N GLU A 448 7.50 33.96 -10.07
CA GLU A 448 6.47 34.43 -11.03
C GLU A 448 5.81 33.28 -11.76
N GLU A 449 6.57 32.25 -12.17
CA GLU A 449 6.03 31.01 -12.74
C GLU A 449 5.09 30.33 -11.72
N ALA A 450 5.49 30.22 -10.45
CA ALA A 450 4.68 29.66 -9.38
C ALA A 450 3.39 30.47 -9.15
N ARG A 451 3.49 31.80 -9.18
CA ARG A 451 2.31 32.70 -9.09
C ARG A 451 1.31 32.48 -10.21
N ALA A 452 1.81 32.34 -11.45
CA ALA A 452 0.98 32.10 -12.63
C ALA A 452 0.26 30.73 -12.59
N LYS A 453 0.84 29.74 -11.88
CA LYS A 453 0.26 28.40 -11.71
C LYS A 453 -0.52 28.23 -10.40
N TRP A 454 -0.46 29.22 -9.50
CA TRP A 454 -1.23 29.20 -8.27
C TRP A 454 -2.71 29.46 -8.56
N SER A 455 -3.57 28.60 -8.05
CA SER A 455 -5.01 28.71 -8.26
C SER A 455 -5.75 28.61 -6.90
N GLU A 456 -7.02 29.04 -6.88
CA GLU A 456 -7.89 28.90 -5.71
C GLU A 456 -8.11 27.44 -5.29
N LYS A 457 -7.77 26.49 -6.17
CA LYS A 457 -7.77 25.05 -5.86
C LYS A 457 -6.62 24.66 -4.93
N LEU A 458 -5.52 25.41 -4.93
CA LEU A 458 -4.38 25.20 -4.02
C LEU A 458 -4.57 25.94 -2.69
N GLY A 459 -5.12 27.12 -2.76
CA GLY A 459 -5.32 28.01 -1.63
C GLY A 459 -5.51 29.46 -2.09
N THR A 460 -5.72 30.36 -1.14
CA THR A 460 -5.93 31.77 -1.42
C THR A 460 -4.65 32.47 -1.91
N LYS A 461 -4.80 33.66 -2.45
CA LYS A 461 -3.65 34.51 -2.84
C LYS A 461 -2.81 34.92 -1.62
N ALA A 462 -3.42 35.07 -0.45
CA ALA A 462 -2.72 35.41 0.77
C ALA A 462 -1.76 34.30 1.24
N ILE A 463 -2.14 33.04 1.06
CA ILE A 463 -1.27 31.87 1.33
C ILE A 463 -0.05 31.87 0.41
N PHE A 464 -0.25 32.12 -0.91
CA PHE A 464 0.88 32.24 -1.82
C PHE A 464 1.81 33.40 -1.41
N GLN A 465 1.22 34.54 -1.08
CA GLN A 465 2.00 35.72 -0.68
C GLN A 465 2.78 35.45 0.61
N TYR A 466 2.22 34.69 1.56
CA TYR A 466 2.93 34.28 2.78
C TYR A 466 4.22 33.50 2.45
N PHE A 467 4.16 32.50 1.59
CA PHE A 467 5.37 31.77 1.18
C PHE A 467 6.38 32.65 0.45
N PHE A 468 5.91 33.52 -0.43
CA PHE A 468 6.77 34.44 -1.17
C PHE A 468 7.45 35.47 -0.27
N GLU A 469 6.73 36.02 0.73
CA GLU A 469 7.31 36.93 1.71
C GLU A 469 8.35 36.24 2.60
N ASN A 470 8.11 34.99 3.01
CA ASN A 470 9.13 34.19 3.70
C ASN A 470 10.39 34.05 2.84
N ALA A 471 10.27 33.75 1.55
CA ALA A 471 11.40 33.65 0.64
C ALA A 471 12.17 34.97 0.53
N LYS A 472 11.47 36.11 0.42
CA LYS A 472 12.07 37.45 0.34
C LYS A 472 12.79 37.87 1.63
N GLN A 473 12.24 37.49 2.78
CA GLN A 473 12.77 37.87 4.10
C GLN A 473 13.71 36.81 4.69
N LEU A 474 13.98 35.72 3.94
CA LEU A 474 14.63 34.53 4.49
C LEU A 474 16.02 34.83 5.10
N GLY A 475 16.84 35.66 4.46
CA GLY A 475 18.13 36.10 5.03
C GLY A 475 17.96 36.83 6.36
N ARG A 476 16.95 37.72 6.44
CA ARG A 476 16.65 38.47 7.68
C ARG A 476 16.01 37.60 8.76
N ILE A 477 15.35 36.50 8.38
CA ILE A 477 14.87 35.50 9.34
C ILE A 477 16.05 34.70 9.88
N MET A 478 16.96 34.28 8.99
CA MET A 478 18.13 33.48 9.38
C MET A 478 19.06 34.24 10.34
N ASN A 479 19.30 35.51 10.11
CA ASN A 479 20.16 36.33 11.01
C ASN A 479 19.40 36.88 12.25
N GLY A 480 18.07 36.66 12.31
CA GLY A 480 17.26 37.03 13.46
C GLY A 480 16.72 38.47 13.48
N GLU A 481 16.90 39.24 12.39
CA GLU A 481 16.31 40.57 12.24
C GLU A 481 14.78 40.52 12.11
N VAL A 482 14.24 39.45 11.55
CA VAL A 482 12.81 39.23 11.35
C VAL A 482 12.39 37.99 12.12
N ASN A 483 11.39 38.11 12.99
CA ASN A 483 10.76 36.93 13.60
C ASN A 483 9.77 36.30 12.59
N PRO A 484 9.96 35.02 12.19
CA PRO A 484 9.09 34.38 11.21
C PRO A 484 7.61 34.33 11.60
N THR A 485 7.32 34.37 12.91
CA THR A 485 5.94 34.43 13.44
C THR A 485 5.21 35.70 12.99
N TRP A 486 5.92 36.81 12.80
CA TRP A 486 5.31 38.08 12.34
C TRP A 486 4.79 38.00 10.90
N LEU A 487 5.33 37.10 10.06
CA LEU A 487 4.86 36.89 8.70
C LEU A 487 3.57 36.07 8.66
N LEU A 488 3.37 35.21 9.64
CA LEU A 488 2.14 34.42 9.79
C LEU A 488 1.04 35.18 10.52
N PHE A 489 1.44 36.06 11.49
CA PHE A 489 0.53 36.88 12.32
C PHE A 489 0.89 38.37 12.20
N PRO A 490 0.77 38.98 11.02
CA PRO A 490 1.16 40.37 10.82
C PRO A 490 0.29 41.28 11.68
N GLU A 491 0.93 42.15 12.46
CA GLU A 491 0.27 43.07 13.38
C GLU A 491 -0.68 42.37 14.38
N GLY A 492 -0.43 41.08 14.68
CA GLY A 492 -1.29 40.26 15.55
C GLY A 492 -2.59 39.78 14.89
N ARG A 493 -2.76 39.91 13.57
CA ARG A 493 -3.95 39.43 12.86
C ARG A 493 -3.85 37.91 12.58
N PHE A 494 -5.01 37.27 12.51
CA PHE A 494 -5.13 35.82 12.32
C PHE A 494 -5.45 35.39 10.90
N ASP A 495 -5.74 36.32 10.00
CA ASP A 495 -6.24 36.06 8.66
C ASP A 495 -5.37 35.07 7.88
N ILE A 496 -4.06 35.33 7.75
CA ILE A 496 -3.13 34.47 7.03
C ILE A 496 -3.06 33.07 7.66
N ALA A 497 -2.90 33.00 8.99
CA ALA A 497 -2.86 31.72 9.68
C ALA A 497 -4.18 30.96 9.55
N THR A 498 -5.32 31.64 9.69
CA THR A 498 -6.63 31.01 9.51
C THR A 498 -6.78 30.44 8.10
N GLU A 499 -6.42 31.22 7.06
CA GLU A 499 -6.49 30.75 5.69
C GLU A 499 -5.52 29.57 5.43
N LEU A 500 -4.31 29.60 5.99
CA LEU A 500 -3.35 28.50 5.85
C LEU A 500 -3.90 27.18 6.39
N TYR A 501 -4.60 27.23 7.54
CA TYR A 501 -5.16 26.05 8.21
C TYR A 501 -6.61 25.72 7.81
N SER A 502 -7.28 26.54 6.98
CA SER A 502 -8.66 26.28 6.52
C SER A 502 -8.83 26.30 5.02
N GLU A 503 -8.00 27.05 4.25
CA GLU A 503 -8.26 27.35 2.84
C GLU A 503 -7.26 26.69 1.88
N THR A 504 -6.19 26.04 2.35
CA THR A 504 -5.38 25.17 1.48
C THR A 504 -6.19 23.94 1.07
N ALA A 505 -5.91 23.39 -0.12
CA ALA A 505 -6.59 22.20 -0.61
C ALA A 505 -6.58 21.05 0.42
N ILE A 506 -5.43 20.81 1.03
CA ILE A 506 -5.28 19.75 2.02
C ILE A 506 -6.03 20.08 3.33
N ALA A 507 -5.94 21.30 3.84
CA ALA A 507 -6.58 21.68 5.10
C ALA A 507 -8.12 21.60 5.01
N LYS A 508 -8.71 22.03 3.90
CA LYS A 508 -10.15 21.89 3.64
C LYS A 508 -10.62 20.45 3.77
N GLU A 509 -9.93 19.55 3.09
CA GLU A 509 -10.30 18.14 3.07
C GLU A 509 -10.05 17.46 4.43
N LEU A 510 -8.91 17.74 5.08
CA LEU A 510 -8.62 17.20 6.41
C LEU A 510 -9.67 17.64 7.44
N ASN A 511 -9.96 18.93 7.53
CA ASN A 511 -10.97 19.45 8.45
C ASN A 511 -12.37 18.88 8.16
N HIS A 512 -12.69 18.71 6.86
CA HIS A 512 -13.95 18.11 6.43
C HIS A 512 -14.08 16.65 6.89
N VAL A 513 -13.04 15.83 6.66
CA VAL A 513 -13.02 14.41 7.05
C VAL A 513 -13.10 14.27 8.58
N ILE A 514 -12.37 15.09 9.34
CA ILE A 514 -12.47 15.11 10.81
C ILE A 514 -13.89 15.41 11.26
N ALA A 515 -14.50 16.49 10.71
CA ALA A 515 -15.85 16.89 11.08
C ALA A 515 -16.90 15.80 10.77
N GLN A 516 -16.80 15.12 9.63
CA GLN A 516 -17.67 14.01 9.27
C GLN A 516 -17.54 12.84 10.26
N ASN A 517 -16.31 12.45 10.60
CA ASN A 517 -16.09 11.32 11.50
C ASN A 517 -16.57 11.63 12.93
N ILE A 518 -16.28 12.82 13.45
CA ILE A 518 -16.76 13.24 14.79
C ILE A 518 -18.30 13.20 14.83
N ASN A 519 -18.97 13.72 13.79
CA ASN A 519 -20.41 13.68 13.74
C ASN A 519 -20.95 12.24 13.70
N ALA A 520 -20.35 11.35 12.92
CA ALA A 520 -20.76 9.94 12.87
C ALA A 520 -20.61 9.25 14.24
N ILE A 521 -19.52 9.54 14.96
CA ILE A 521 -19.28 8.99 16.30
C ILE A 521 -20.26 9.56 17.33
N ALA A 522 -20.57 10.86 17.26
CA ALA A 522 -21.47 11.55 18.19
C ALA A 522 -22.95 11.27 17.93
N GLN A 523 -23.30 10.60 16.82
CA GLN A 523 -24.68 10.35 16.44
C GLN A 523 -25.38 9.45 17.46
N GLY A 524 -26.39 9.99 18.15
CA GLY A 524 -27.21 9.25 19.13
C GLY A 524 -26.59 9.09 20.52
N LYS A 525 -25.38 9.64 20.79
CA LYS A 525 -24.77 9.63 22.11
C LYS A 525 -24.13 10.97 22.47
N GLU A 526 -24.00 11.25 23.76
CA GLU A 526 -23.21 12.38 24.25
C GLU A 526 -21.72 12.01 24.27
N VAL A 527 -20.87 12.88 23.73
CA VAL A 527 -19.42 12.66 23.67
C VAL A 527 -18.66 13.85 24.25
N THR A 528 -17.50 13.59 24.83
CA THR A 528 -16.54 14.62 25.23
C THR A 528 -15.40 14.70 24.21
N VAL A 529 -15.25 15.87 23.60
CA VAL A 529 -14.22 16.16 22.61
C VAL A 529 -13.18 17.11 23.21
N LEU A 530 -11.91 16.74 23.16
CA LEU A 530 -10.79 17.59 23.50
C LEU A 530 -10.00 17.95 22.23
N GLU A 531 -9.98 19.23 21.87
CA GLU A 531 -9.11 19.72 20.80
C GLU A 531 -7.84 20.33 21.41
N LEU A 532 -6.68 19.73 21.09
CA LEU A 532 -5.36 20.17 21.55
C LEU A 532 -4.75 21.14 20.54
N GLY A 533 -4.25 22.28 21.01
CA GLY A 533 -3.63 23.29 20.16
C GLY A 533 -4.56 23.80 19.06
N ALA A 534 -5.77 24.13 19.42
CA ALA A 534 -6.83 24.49 18.48
C ALA A 534 -6.54 25.79 17.67
N GLY A 535 -5.58 26.62 18.11
CA GLY A 535 -5.06 27.78 17.40
C GLY A 535 -6.15 28.75 16.95
N THR A 536 -6.27 28.97 15.63
CA THR A 536 -7.27 29.88 15.06
C THR A 536 -8.69 29.33 15.08
N GLY A 537 -8.89 28.08 15.50
CA GLY A 537 -10.16 27.38 15.52
C GLY A 537 -10.67 26.98 14.13
N ALA A 538 -9.79 26.73 13.17
CA ALA A 538 -10.15 26.34 11.81
C ALA A 538 -10.93 25.01 11.77
N THR A 539 -10.40 23.99 12.47
CA THR A 539 -11.06 22.68 12.61
C THR A 539 -12.36 22.79 13.40
N THR A 540 -12.32 23.48 14.54
CA THR A 540 -13.53 23.78 15.35
C THR A 540 -14.62 24.41 14.51
N GLN A 541 -14.28 25.41 13.68
CA GLN A 541 -15.24 26.10 12.82
C GLN A 541 -15.89 25.14 11.81
N GLU A 542 -15.13 24.23 11.18
CA GLU A 542 -15.69 23.28 10.22
C GLU A 542 -16.61 22.27 10.90
N ILE A 543 -16.26 21.81 12.12
CA ILE A 543 -17.09 20.94 12.93
C ILE A 543 -18.44 21.60 13.21
N TYR A 544 -18.46 22.85 13.70
CA TYR A 544 -19.70 23.55 14.06
C TYR A 544 -20.50 24.05 12.86
N LYS A 545 -19.85 24.44 11.76
CA LYS A 545 -20.51 24.91 10.54
C LYS A 545 -21.39 23.84 9.89
N LYS A 546 -20.94 22.59 9.88
CA LYS A 546 -21.66 21.50 9.21
C LYS A 546 -22.72 20.84 10.06
N PHE A 547 -22.54 20.78 11.36
CA PHE A 547 -23.36 19.92 12.23
C PHE A 547 -24.16 20.68 13.27
N GLY A 548 -24.16 22.00 13.24
CA GLY A 548 -25.01 22.86 14.07
C GLY A 548 -24.73 22.67 15.57
N CYS A 549 -25.58 21.91 16.25
CA CYS A 549 -25.41 21.58 17.67
C CYS A 549 -24.96 20.12 17.77
N LEU A 550 -23.64 19.89 17.88
CA LEU A 550 -23.15 18.59 18.33
C LEU A 550 -23.65 18.29 19.75
N ASN A 551 -24.13 17.08 19.97
CA ASN A 551 -24.37 16.60 21.35
C ASN A 551 -23.04 16.26 22.04
N ALA A 552 -22.14 17.24 22.10
CA ALA A 552 -20.76 17.07 22.58
C ALA A 552 -20.41 18.14 23.61
N ASN A 553 -19.71 17.72 24.64
CA ASN A 553 -18.97 18.62 25.55
C ASN A 553 -17.63 18.88 24.88
N TYR A 554 -17.47 20.09 24.30
CA TYR A 554 -16.29 20.45 23.53
C TYR A 554 -15.31 21.26 24.36
N ILE A 555 -14.07 20.80 24.44
CA ILE A 555 -12.98 21.49 25.15
C ILE A 555 -12.01 21.99 24.09
N PHE A 556 -12.10 23.30 23.82
CA PHE A 556 -11.15 24.02 22.99
C PHE A 556 -9.92 24.32 23.82
N SER A 557 -8.76 23.84 23.44
CA SER A 557 -7.55 24.13 24.24
C SER A 557 -6.38 24.61 23.39
N ASP A 558 -5.60 25.49 23.98
CA ASP A 558 -4.36 26.02 23.45
C ASP A 558 -3.41 26.43 24.56
N LEU A 559 -2.10 26.49 24.28
CA LEU A 559 -1.11 27.03 25.21
C LEU A 559 -1.21 28.58 25.32
N SER A 560 -1.59 29.24 24.25
CA SER A 560 -1.62 30.68 24.08
C SER A 560 -2.96 31.27 24.52
N GLU A 561 -2.93 32.14 25.54
CA GLU A 561 -4.12 32.89 25.96
C GLU A 561 -4.65 33.81 24.85
N PHE A 562 -3.79 34.22 23.90
CA PHE A 562 -4.18 35.00 22.75
C PHE A 562 -5.18 34.23 21.83
N PHE A 563 -4.92 32.94 21.56
CA PHE A 563 -5.84 32.10 20.82
C PHE A 563 -7.13 31.80 21.59
N LEU A 564 -7.00 31.55 22.90
CA LEU A 564 -8.16 31.29 23.77
C LEU A 564 -9.10 32.49 23.85
N SER A 565 -8.56 33.71 23.95
CA SER A 565 -9.38 34.95 23.95
C SER A 565 -10.15 35.11 22.65
N ASN A 566 -9.46 34.95 21.51
CA ASN A 566 -10.13 35.04 20.20
C ASN A 566 -11.20 33.94 20.02
N ALA A 567 -10.93 32.73 20.50
CA ALA A 567 -11.89 31.61 20.44
C ALA A 567 -13.13 31.89 21.33
N ARG A 568 -12.96 32.50 22.52
CA ARG A 568 -14.10 32.92 23.38
C ARG A 568 -14.98 33.93 22.66
N ASP A 569 -14.40 34.89 21.95
CA ASP A 569 -15.15 35.87 21.18
C ASP A 569 -15.91 35.20 20.01
N LYS A 570 -15.28 34.26 19.32
CA LYS A 570 -15.82 33.60 18.14
C LYS A 570 -16.84 32.51 18.47
N PHE A 571 -16.58 31.70 19.49
CA PHE A 571 -17.36 30.49 19.84
C PHE A 571 -18.04 30.53 21.18
N GLY A 572 -17.85 31.56 21.99
CA GLY A 572 -18.34 31.64 23.39
C GLY A 572 -19.86 31.58 23.55
N LYS A 573 -20.62 31.69 22.46
CA LYS A 573 -22.10 31.50 22.46
C LYS A 573 -22.53 30.04 22.42
N GLN A 574 -21.60 29.11 22.21
CA GLN A 574 -21.88 27.67 22.20
C GLN A 574 -22.01 27.13 23.61
N SER A 575 -23.18 26.63 23.96
CA SER A 575 -23.57 26.29 25.34
C SER A 575 -22.75 25.17 26.01
N ARG A 576 -22.07 24.33 25.21
CA ARG A 576 -21.29 23.16 25.69
C ARG A 576 -19.82 23.27 25.36
N MET A 577 -19.32 24.49 25.08
CA MET A 577 -17.90 24.72 24.80
C MET A 577 -17.19 25.30 26.01
N ARG A 578 -16.02 24.72 26.30
CA ARG A 578 -15.09 25.21 27.33
C ARG A 578 -13.79 25.62 26.67
N PHE A 579 -13.09 26.58 27.26
CA PHE A 579 -11.83 27.13 26.75
C PHE A 579 -10.76 26.98 27.84
N GLU A 580 -9.81 26.08 27.59
CA GLU A 580 -8.85 25.67 28.62
C GLU A 580 -7.41 25.87 28.13
N LYS A 581 -6.56 26.34 29.03
CA LYS A 581 -5.12 26.46 28.77
C LYS A 581 -4.46 25.12 29.02
N ILE A 582 -3.95 24.47 27.95
CA ILE A 582 -3.30 23.14 28.02
C ILE A 582 -1.97 23.22 27.29
N ASP A 583 -0.90 22.77 27.96
CA ASP A 583 0.41 22.52 27.38
C ASP A 583 0.53 21.07 26.95
N ILE A 584 0.80 20.83 25.67
CA ILE A 584 0.92 19.45 25.11
C ILE A 584 2.07 18.65 25.73
N ASP A 585 3.13 19.32 26.21
CA ASP A 585 4.23 18.67 26.93
C ASP A 585 3.82 18.21 28.34
N ASN A 586 2.71 18.75 28.86
CA ASN A 586 2.15 18.47 30.18
C ASN A 586 0.67 18.10 30.14
N VAL A 587 0.18 17.59 28.99
CA VAL A 587 -1.23 17.37 28.70
C VAL A 587 -1.97 16.57 29.78
N LEU A 588 -1.35 15.51 30.29
CA LEU A 588 -1.95 14.66 31.34
C LEU A 588 -2.17 15.41 32.64
N ILE A 589 -1.25 16.32 33.01
CA ILE A 589 -1.33 17.09 34.22
C ILE A 589 -2.41 18.17 34.08
N ASP A 590 -2.42 18.88 32.97
CA ASP A 590 -3.32 20.03 32.76
C ASP A 590 -4.78 19.55 32.58
N VAL A 591 -5.02 18.44 31.87
CA VAL A 591 -6.37 17.88 31.75
C VAL A 591 -6.91 17.39 33.09
N LYS A 592 -6.08 16.84 33.98
CA LYS A 592 -6.52 16.42 35.31
C LYS A 592 -6.97 17.64 36.18
N LYS A 593 -6.40 18.81 35.96
CA LYS A 593 -6.79 20.04 36.73
C LYS A 593 -8.19 20.54 36.34
N ILE A 594 -8.65 20.30 35.14
CA ILE A 594 -9.95 20.80 34.65
C ILE A 594 -11.12 19.85 34.95
N SER A 595 -10.91 18.84 35.79
CA SER A 595 -11.94 17.90 36.27
C SER A 595 -12.75 17.22 35.19
N VAL A 596 -12.10 16.82 34.09
CA VAL A 596 -12.67 16.00 33.03
C VAL A 596 -12.38 14.55 33.34
N THR A 597 -13.45 13.76 33.46
CA THR A 597 -13.33 12.36 33.88
C THR A 597 -13.03 11.43 32.71
N TYR A 598 -13.60 11.75 31.55
CA TYR A 598 -13.52 10.88 30.37
C TYR A 598 -13.44 11.71 29.09
N ILE A 599 -12.60 11.31 28.17
CA ILE A 599 -12.46 11.89 26.83
C ILE A 599 -12.74 10.79 25.80
N ASP A 600 -13.76 10.99 25.00
CA ASP A 600 -14.16 10.06 23.95
C ASP A 600 -13.36 10.32 22.65
N ILE A 601 -13.08 11.60 22.36
CA ILE A 601 -12.43 12.02 21.14
C ILE A 601 -11.35 13.06 21.45
N ILE A 602 -10.15 12.85 20.99
CA ILE A 602 -9.08 13.85 20.99
C ILE A 602 -8.80 14.28 19.55
N VAL A 603 -8.75 15.57 19.30
CA VAL A 603 -8.40 16.19 18.02
C VAL A 603 -7.12 16.95 18.18
N ALA A 604 -6.13 16.72 17.31
CA ALA A 604 -4.85 17.43 17.31
C ALA A 604 -4.42 17.67 15.86
N VAL A 605 -4.42 18.93 15.44
CA VAL A 605 -4.18 19.30 14.03
C VAL A 605 -2.96 20.21 13.94
N GLY A 606 -1.84 19.67 13.46
CA GLY A 606 -0.57 20.38 13.30
C GLY A 606 0.03 20.88 14.60
N VAL A 607 -0.16 20.16 15.70
CA VAL A 607 0.28 20.60 17.04
C VAL A 607 1.26 19.65 17.71
N ILE A 608 1.13 18.34 17.50
CA ILE A 608 1.97 17.35 18.20
C ILE A 608 3.43 17.41 17.73
N ASN A 609 3.69 17.81 16.49
CA ASN A 609 5.03 18.13 16.03
C ASN A 609 5.72 19.27 16.82
N ASN A 610 4.98 20.10 17.58
CA ASN A 610 5.55 21.11 18.45
C ASN A 610 5.93 20.57 19.84
N ALA A 611 5.58 19.32 20.17
CA ALA A 611 5.96 18.73 21.43
C ALA A 611 7.49 18.52 21.51
N LYS A 612 8.08 18.73 22.69
CA LYS A 612 9.50 18.44 22.94
C LYS A 612 9.82 16.96 22.80
N ASN A 613 8.88 16.08 23.17
CA ASN A 613 8.99 14.64 23.04
C ASN A 613 7.64 14.04 22.63
N ILE A 614 7.52 13.72 21.34
CA ILE A 614 6.27 13.21 20.75
C ILE A 614 5.84 11.89 21.40
N LEU A 615 6.75 10.94 21.60
CA LEU A 615 6.42 9.64 22.19
C LEU A 615 5.84 9.79 23.61
N LYS A 616 6.42 10.67 24.42
CA LYS A 616 5.89 10.97 25.78
C LYS A 616 4.48 11.57 25.68
N THR A 617 4.31 12.58 24.83
CA THR A 617 3.01 13.25 24.64
C THR A 617 1.94 12.26 24.16
N MET A 618 2.25 11.38 23.20
CA MET A 618 1.31 10.37 22.72
C MET A 618 0.95 9.32 23.78
N LYS A 619 1.91 8.90 24.62
CA LYS A 619 1.62 8.05 25.79
C LYS A 619 0.70 8.73 26.82
N ASP A 620 0.87 10.02 27.02
CA ASP A 620 0.03 10.78 27.95
C ASP A 620 -1.38 11.00 27.36
N ILE A 621 -1.51 11.21 26.07
CA ILE A 621 -2.79 11.24 25.33
C ILE A 621 -3.51 9.89 25.45
N ASN A 622 -2.80 8.76 25.32
CA ASN A 622 -3.39 7.43 25.46
C ASN A 622 -4.03 7.22 26.84
N LYS A 623 -3.40 7.73 27.91
CA LYS A 623 -3.94 7.62 29.29
C LYS A 623 -5.18 8.47 29.52
N LEU A 624 -5.38 9.54 28.75
CA LEU A 624 -6.57 10.41 28.86
C LEU A 624 -7.78 9.88 28.11
N LEU A 625 -7.53 9.08 27.08
CA LEU A 625 -8.56 8.57 26.18
C LEU A 625 -9.28 7.39 26.81
N GLN A 626 -10.60 7.28 26.63
CA GLN A 626 -11.38 6.08 26.96
C GLN A 626 -10.93 4.87 26.12
N GLU A 627 -11.29 3.67 26.56
CA GLU A 627 -10.90 2.41 25.90
C GLU A 627 -11.39 2.32 24.45
N ASP A 628 -12.58 2.80 24.17
CA ASP A 628 -13.17 2.83 22.81
C ASP A 628 -13.09 4.25 22.19
N GLY A 629 -12.24 5.12 22.73
CA GLY A 629 -12.06 6.49 22.26
C GLY A 629 -11.19 6.58 21.00
N TYR A 630 -11.26 7.74 20.36
CA TYR A 630 -10.58 8.02 19.10
C TYR A 630 -9.63 9.23 19.21
N VAL A 631 -8.50 9.16 18.51
CA VAL A 631 -7.65 10.33 18.28
C VAL A 631 -7.65 10.65 16.78
N PHE A 632 -8.02 11.87 16.43
CA PHE A 632 -7.87 12.44 15.10
C PHE A 632 -6.61 13.28 15.10
N LEU A 633 -5.53 12.75 14.58
CA LEU A 633 -4.23 13.38 14.54
C LEU A 633 -3.88 13.78 13.12
N VAL A 634 -3.72 15.08 12.86
CA VAL A 634 -3.17 15.58 11.60
C VAL A 634 -1.78 16.11 11.84
N GLU A 635 -0.82 15.56 11.12
CA GLU A 635 0.57 16.01 11.24
C GLU A 635 1.32 16.00 9.91
N ALA A 636 2.41 16.76 9.86
CA ALA A 636 3.37 16.65 8.77
C ALA A 636 4.10 15.31 8.82
N VAL A 637 4.30 14.72 7.64
CA VAL A 637 4.93 13.40 7.46
C VAL A 637 6.15 13.52 6.54
N GLY A 638 7.16 14.20 7.03
CA GLY A 638 8.38 14.52 6.33
C GLY A 638 8.53 16.00 5.99
N GLU A 639 9.66 16.35 5.43
CA GLU A 639 10.00 17.70 5.05
C GLU A 639 9.31 18.13 3.76
N SER A 640 9.01 19.40 3.59
CA SER A 640 8.59 19.99 2.33
C SER A 640 9.27 21.34 2.11
N ALA A 641 9.54 21.70 0.86
CA ALA A 641 10.26 22.93 0.53
C ALA A 641 9.59 24.19 1.08
N PRO A 642 8.25 24.39 0.96
CA PRO A 642 7.57 25.53 1.56
C PRO A 642 7.71 25.59 3.09
N MET A 643 7.64 24.46 3.78
CA MET A 643 7.81 24.40 5.23
C MET A 643 9.25 24.71 5.65
N LEU A 644 10.23 24.23 4.89
CA LEU A 644 11.65 24.44 5.16
C LEU A 644 12.10 25.91 5.03
N ILE A 645 11.41 26.73 4.25
CA ILE A 645 11.68 28.17 4.13
C ILE A 645 10.78 29.05 5.01
N SER A 646 9.84 28.45 5.76
CA SER A 646 8.86 29.20 6.56
C SER A 646 8.69 28.61 7.96
N GLN A 647 7.83 27.61 8.13
CA GLN A 647 7.42 27.07 9.43
C GLN A 647 8.57 26.42 10.21
N ALA A 648 9.57 25.84 9.53
CA ALA A 648 10.73 25.25 10.19
C ALA A 648 11.47 26.24 11.12
N PHE A 649 11.47 27.53 10.78
CA PHE A 649 12.09 28.58 11.59
C PHE A 649 11.29 28.98 12.84
N MET A 650 10.06 28.47 12.98
CA MET A 650 9.19 28.69 14.15
C MET A 650 9.19 27.53 15.14
N MET A 651 9.78 26.38 14.76
CA MET A 651 9.76 25.16 15.57
C MET A 651 10.69 25.27 16.77
N GLN A 652 10.27 24.63 17.89
CA GLN A 652 11.07 24.54 19.10
C GLN A 652 12.15 23.44 19.02
N GLU A 653 13.16 23.53 19.89
CA GLU A 653 14.11 22.43 20.05
C GLU A 653 13.42 21.18 20.60
N THR A 654 13.77 20.04 20.04
CA THR A 654 13.22 18.73 20.39
C THR A 654 14.23 17.90 21.17
N ASN A 655 13.75 16.93 21.93
CA ASN A 655 14.59 15.98 22.69
C ASN A 655 14.19 14.52 22.40
N ASP A 656 13.78 14.24 21.20
CA ASP A 656 13.38 12.92 20.68
C ASP A 656 14.13 12.56 19.40
N GLU A 657 13.67 11.53 18.69
CA GLU A 657 14.27 10.99 17.47
C GLU A 657 14.47 12.04 16.35
N ARG A 658 13.72 13.14 16.36
CA ARG A 658 13.91 14.25 15.40
C ARG A 658 15.28 14.94 15.59
N LYS A 659 15.75 15.05 16.83
CA LYS A 659 17.07 15.63 17.12
C LYS A 659 18.19 14.71 16.62
N GLU A 660 18.07 13.40 16.83
CA GLU A 660 19.06 12.41 16.37
C GLU A 660 19.09 12.31 14.85
N GLY A 661 17.90 12.33 14.21
CA GLY A 661 17.75 12.27 12.75
C GLY A 661 17.95 13.60 12.03
N ASN A 662 18.18 14.68 12.75
CA ASN A 662 18.20 16.05 12.23
C ASN A 662 16.98 16.34 11.34
N LEU A 663 15.76 16.14 11.87
CA LEU A 663 14.48 16.34 11.19
C LEU A 663 13.67 17.45 11.87
N THR A 664 12.89 18.21 11.09
CA THR A 664 11.84 19.07 11.64
C THR A 664 10.59 18.24 11.96
N PHE A 665 10.21 17.38 11.03
CA PHE A 665 9.01 16.56 11.08
C PHE A 665 9.37 15.09 10.95
N LEU A 666 8.64 14.24 11.67
CA LEU A 666 8.81 12.80 11.58
C LEU A 666 8.38 12.28 10.19
N LEU A 667 9.07 11.26 9.73
CA LEU A 667 8.63 10.48 8.58
C LEU A 667 7.40 9.63 8.93
N ILE A 668 6.65 9.21 7.92
CA ILE A 668 5.42 8.44 8.12
C ILE A 668 5.66 7.13 8.89
N GLU A 669 6.79 6.47 8.65
CA GLU A 669 7.18 5.23 9.32
C GLU A 669 7.49 5.48 10.82
N GLN A 670 8.12 6.59 11.14
CA GLN A 670 8.40 6.98 12.52
C GLN A 670 7.10 7.29 13.29
N TRP A 671 6.10 7.86 12.62
CA TRP A 671 4.76 8.04 13.20
C TRP A 671 4.12 6.69 13.55
N TYR A 672 4.17 5.68 12.64
CA TYR A 672 3.65 4.35 12.95
C TYR A 672 4.36 3.69 14.12
N ASP A 673 5.68 3.85 14.22
CA ASP A 673 6.47 3.33 15.34
C ASP A 673 6.08 4.01 16.67
N ILE A 674 5.88 5.32 16.68
CA ILE A 674 5.38 6.07 17.84
C ILE A 674 3.98 5.62 18.24
N PHE A 675 3.06 5.41 17.28
CA PHE A 675 1.72 4.94 17.60
C PHE A 675 1.76 3.57 18.27
N ALA A 676 2.52 2.63 17.73
CA ALA A 676 2.70 1.31 18.32
C ALA A 676 3.31 1.38 19.72
N LYS A 677 4.39 2.17 19.91
CA LYS A 677 5.07 2.36 21.21
C LYS A 677 4.22 3.11 22.25
N SER A 678 3.21 3.86 21.82
CA SER A 678 2.29 4.59 22.69
C SER A 678 0.94 3.89 22.91
N GLY A 679 0.77 2.66 22.42
CA GLY A 679 -0.42 1.83 22.61
C GLY A 679 -1.61 2.25 21.74
N PHE A 680 -1.34 2.76 20.54
CA PHE A 680 -2.36 3.10 19.56
C PHE A 680 -2.31 2.18 18.33
N LYS A 681 -3.48 1.86 17.82
CA LYS A 681 -3.69 1.24 16.51
C LYS A 681 -4.21 2.29 15.53
N VAL A 682 -3.58 2.39 14.36
CA VAL A 682 -4.12 3.19 13.25
C VAL A 682 -5.27 2.41 12.62
N ILE A 683 -6.47 2.98 12.63
CA ILE A 683 -7.67 2.37 12.05
C ILE A 683 -8.03 2.97 10.69
N ASP A 684 -7.64 4.22 10.45
CA ASP A 684 -7.82 4.90 9.17
C ASP A 684 -6.78 6.00 8.97
N ARG A 685 -6.60 6.46 7.72
CA ARG A 685 -5.69 7.54 7.36
C ARG A 685 -6.18 8.29 6.12
N PHE A 686 -5.92 9.59 6.07
CA PHE A 686 -6.29 10.44 4.92
C PHE A 686 -5.26 11.57 4.71
N PRO A 687 -4.93 11.95 3.46
CA PRO A 687 -5.28 11.26 2.22
C PRO A 687 -4.62 9.90 2.12
N ASP A 688 -5.23 9.00 1.36
CA ASP A 688 -4.59 7.73 1.02
C ASP A 688 -3.43 7.93 0.02
N GLY A 689 -2.62 6.90 -0.19
CA GLY A 689 -1.39 6.99 -0.99
C GLY A 689 -1.56 7.44 -2.45
N ASN A 690 -2.79 7.47 -2.96
CA ASN A 690 -3.11 7.70 -4.37
C ASN A 690 -3.60 9.13 -4.65
N SER A 691 -3.96 9.88 -3.63
CA SER A 691 -4.45 11.25 -3.76
C SER A 691 -3.31 12.24 -4.06
N CYS A 692 -3.57 13.21 -4.95
CA CYS A 692 -2.65 14.33 -5.19
C CYS A 692 -2.39 15.18 -3.93
N LEU A 693 -3.30 15.11 -2.96
CA LEU A 693 -3.16 15.77 -1.67
C LEU A 693 -1.99 15.24 -0.83
N THR A 694 -1.48 14.05 -1.18
CA THR A 694 -0.29 13.49 -0.52
C THR A 694 0.96 14.36 -0.69
N MET A 695 1.02 15.16 -1.76
CA MET A 695 2.12 16.07 -2.05
C MET A 695 2.26 17.23 -1.05
N PHE A 696 1.24 17.48 -0.22
CA PHE A 696 1.33 18.47 0.86
C PHE A 696 2.09 17.95 2.09
N ASN A 697 2.50 16.68 2.10
CA ASN A 697 3.19 16.04 3.23
C ASN A 697 2.44 16.19 4.57
N GLN A 698 1.11 16.22 4.55
CA GLN A 698 0.25 16.20 5.73
C GLN A 698 -0.65 14.96 5.70
N ARG A 699 -0.89 14.36 6.87
CA ARG A 699 -1.75 13.17 7.01
C ARG A 699 -2.63 13.29 8.25
N LEU A 700 -3.88 12.92 8.07
CA LEU A 700 -4.76 12.54 9.17
C LEU A 700 -4.53 11.05 9.49
N PHE A 701 -4.29 10.76 10.73
CA PHE A 701 -4.33 9.41 11.29
C PHE A 701 -5.53 9.33 12.24
N VAL A 702 -6.38 8.35 12.04
CA VAL A 702 -7.44 8.01 12.98
C VAL A 702 -6.93 6.87 13.84
N LEU A 703 -6.73 7.16 15.11
CA LEU A 703 -6.12 6.23 16.06
C LEU A 703 -7.16 5.74 17.05
N GLN A 704 -7.02 4.50 17.47
CA GLN A 704 -7.79 3.92 18.56
C GLN A 704 -6.85 3.25 19.56
N LYS A 705 -7.20 3.31 20.83
CA LYS A 705 -6.43 2.68 21.90
C LYS A 705 -6.34 1.17 21.66
N GLU A 706 -5.14 0.62 21.75
CA GLU A 706 -4.94 -0.82 21.65
C GLU A 706 -5.41 -1.46 22.95
N LYS A 707 -6.35 -2.42 22.88
CA LYS A 707 -6.85 -3.12 24.08
C LYS A 707 -5.72 -4.00 24.61
N GLU A 708 -5.23 -3.72 25.81
CA GLU A 708 -4.42 -4.68 26.55
C GLU A 708 -5.31 -5.89 26.87
N TYR A 709 -5.07 -6.99 26.21
CA TYR A 709 -5.67 -8.26 26.61
C TYR A 709 -4.91 -8.78 27.84
N VAL A 710 -5.51 -8.58 29.02
CA VAL A 710 -5.10 -9.21 30.28
C VAL A 710 -5.27 -10.73 30.19
#